data_2531af7e602602fd9887e933bf402bcd
#
_entry.id   2531af7e602602fd9887e933bf402bcd
#
_cell.length_a   1.000
_cell.length_b   1.000
_cell.length_c   1.000
_cell.angle_alpha   90.00
_cell.angle_beta   90.00
_cell.angle_gamma   90.00
#
_symmetry.space_group_name_H-M   'P 1'
#
loop_
_entity.id
_entity.type
_entity.pdbx_description
1 polymer ?
#
loop_
_entity_poly.entity_id
_entity_poly.type
_entity_poly.pdbx_seq_one_letter_code
_entity_poly.pdbx_strand_id
1 'polypeptide(L)'
;MKKNQFQEYCEQVKKKLQEYKDVRQQANINDKGLSVTVERKAKPFVEGHFTLAVVGKMSAGKSTFINAFLGKNILPTGHFQTTAILTKIEHADKESIEIVYGDNKKISITGDIESQLKKYVAIKEKYNGLPLNYINDKIIKEGDKKENYSPDIIKEMEAISREKVDRNLLEEYIKEHPKSEIAKEVTVRCPFPEDCIGWRIVDTPGVGAIGGFDSETTKFLTDKLENGGNNVDAIIFLHKGTDNIEDKGTNNFVNDTFDKLSDEAKKRVFFVITNCADGNFRRHKKDIMSKAKKFFVEKTGIKEDRLLAIDSLMEILHRYITKENKDAQSLRKSKDVPDSSWDEKTWEECRELLSNIEISLEDDAKNVNNEIMLERVQEWSGFDEFRKVLNKFVKTEKTNAFEDFLDTINEDIEEAIKGKENDIKYLHDGEEQIEKLEHVKLNLQEELGKIRQEFSQENVSERFKFVEDIIENHIEKADSEDKIVTETINLYDLADKVKSALFDEMKSRIEAYVKVRKSEVFFKKPDLDKIKAEATKQAIYTVDVIEERPIPGGCCGKKKKKYTVQKKVEVNPEMALRIFRNNTVDHISEAATKFKEEVKEEVDSYISKVGAAQKEKIGEQQRHLEELKAKYEASSQAELRGKINATENDINKLKGFKSSLKEN
;
A
#
# COMPACT_ATOMS: atom_id res chain seq x y z
N MET A 1 -20.83 -0.14 28.34
CA MET A 1 -20.33 -0.47 26.99
C MET A 1 -19.12 -1.36 27.15
N LYS A 2 -19.10 -2.55 26.55
CA LYS A 2 -17.87 -3.36 26.49
C LYS A 2 -16.94 -2.66 25.49
N LYS A 3 -15.74 -2.26 25.94
CA LYS A 3 -14.72 -1.71 25.06
C LYS A 3 -14.32 -2.80 24.06
N ASN A 4 -14.09 -2.41 22.80
CA ASN A 4 -13.51 -3.36 21.87
C ASN A 4 -12.03 -3.57 22.22
N GLN A 5 -11.48 -4.70 21.80
CA GLN A 5 -10.12 -5.12 22.15
C GLN A 5 -9.06 -4.11 21.69
N PHE A 6 -9.29 -3.39 20.60
CA PHE A 6 -8.39 -2.36 20.13
C PHE A 6 -8.34 -1.15 21.07
N GLN A 7 -9.48 -0.75 21.61
CA GLN A 7 -9.55 0.33 22.60
C GLN A 7 -8.82 -0.04 23.90
N GLU A 8 -8.91 -1.32 24.30
CA GLU A 8 -8.14 -1.84 25.45
C GLU A 8 -6.63 -1.72 25.21
N TYR A 9 -6.12 -2.12 24.03
CA TYR A 9 -4.71 -1.92 23.69
C TYR A 9 -4.31 -0.44 23.65
N CYS A 10 -5.13 0.43 23.10
CA CYS A 10 -4.85 1.88 23.08
C CYS A 10 -4.72 2.45 24.50
N GLU A 11 -5.58 2.03 25.43
CA GLU A 11 -5.51 2.45 26.83
C GLU A 11 -4.28 1.88 27.54
N GLN A 12 -3.98 0.60 27.32
CA GLN A 12 -2.80 -0.06 27.89
C GLN A 12 -1.52 0.62 27.41
N VAL A 13 -1.40 0.91 26.10
CA VAL A 13 -0.24 1.61 25.55
C VAL A 13 -0.12 3.01 26.12
N LYS A 14 -1.22 3.79 26.18
CA LYS A 14 -1.20 5.13 26.79
C LYS A 14 -0.75 5.09 28.24
N LYS A 15 -1.26 4.12 29.02
CA LYS A 15 -0.87 3.93 30.41
C LYS A 15 0.60 3.55 30.53
N LYS A 16 1.05 2.53 29.78
CA LYS A 16 2.45 2.06 29.82
C LYS A 16 3.42 3.11 29.31
N LEU A 17 3.06 3.90 28.30
CA LEU A 17 3.86 5.02 27.82
C LEU A 17 4.02 6.11 28.90
N GLN A 18 2.96 6.40 29.65
CA GLN A 18 3.04 7.38 30.75
C GLN A 18 3.89 6.84 31.90
N GLU A 19 3.67 5.60 32.34
CA GLU A 19 4.49 4.92 33.36
C GLU A 19 5.98 4.90 32.96
N TYR A 20 6.27 4.61 31.68
CA TYR A 20 7.63 4.65 31.14
C TYR A 20 8.25 6.05 31.20
N LYS A 21 7.52 7.10 30.81
CA LYS A 21 7.99 8.49 30.91
C LYS A 21 8.26 8.89 32.35
N ASP A 22 7.36 8.53 33.24
CA ASP A 22 7.48 8.86 34.67
C ASP A 22 8.69 8.17 35.30
N VAL A 23 8.94 6.90 35.01
CA VAL A 23 10.09 6.17 35.57
C VAL A 23 11.43 6.70 35.03
N ARG A 24 11.51 7.05 33.75
CA ARG A 24 12.69 7.68 33.15
C ARG A 24 12.99 9.04 33.80
N GLN A 25 11.96 9.86 34.00
CA GLN A 25 12.11 11.16 34.69
C GLN A 25 12.57 10.95 36.14
N GLN A 26 11.98 10.02 36.87
CA GLN A 26 12.36 9.70 38.26
C GLN A 26 13.78 9.11 38.37
N ALA A 27 14.26 8.46 37.32
CA ALA A 27 15.62 7.92 37.24
C ALA A 27 16.63 8.91 36.61
N ASN A 28 16.24 10.17 36.40
CA ASN A 28 17.08 11.22 35.80
C ASN A 28 17.72 10.81 34.46
N ILE A 29 16.93 10.15 33.57
CA ILE A 29 17.39 9.76 32.24
C ILE A 29 16.94 10.83 31.23
N ASN A 30 17.90 11.54 30.64
CA ASN A 30 17.66 12.70 29.77
C ASN A 30 18.05 12.47 28.29
N ASP A 31 18.43 11.25 27.91
CA ASP A 31 18.77 10.90 26.54
C ASP A 31 17.53 10.86 25.63
N LYS A 32 17.70 11.25 24.37
CA LYS A 32 16.58 11.36 23.40
C LYS A 32 16.47 10.19 22.40
N GLY A 33 17.47 9.29 22.38
CA GLY A 33 17.59 8.32 21.29
C GLY A 33 16.47 7.28 21.23
N LEU A 34 16.49 6.32 22.17
CA LEU A 34 15.50 5.23 22.20
C LEU A 34 14.09 5.69 22.60
N SER A 35 13.97 6.77 23.38
CA SER A 35 12.67 7.36 23.74
C SER A 35 11.87 7.79 22.51
N VAL A 36 12.52 8.29 21.46
CA VAL A 36 11.89 8.64 20.18
C VAL A 36 11.35 7.38 19.50
N THR A 37 12.04 6.25 19.59
CA THR A 37 11.58 4.98 19.04
C THR A 37 10.35 4.44 19.78
N VAL A 38 10.35 4.52 21.11
CA VAL A 38 9.19 4.14 21.94
C VAL A 38 7.97 5.01 21.60
N GLU A 39 8.14 6.33 21.50
CA GLU A 39 7.06 7.24 21.11
C GLU A 39 6.54 6.95 19.72
N ARG A 40 7.41 6.65 18.76
CA ARG A 40 7.03 6.27 17.40
C ARG A 40 6.19 5.00 17.38
N LYS A 41 6.57 3.97 18.16
CA LYS A 41 5.82 2.70 18.22
C LYS A 41 4.50 2.85 18.99
N ALA A 42 4.42 3.75 19.96
CA ALA A 42 3.20 4.07 20.67
C ALA A 42 2.19 4.87 19.82
N LYS A 43 2.67 5.67 18.86
CA LYS A 43 1.86 6.64 18.11
C LYS A 43 0.59 6.05 17.46
N PRO A 44 0.60 4.89 16.77
CA PRO A 44 -0.59 4.29 16.19
C PRO A 44 -1.69 3.97 17.23
N PHE A 45 -1.30 3.63 18.45
CA PHE A 45 -2.23 3.37 19.56
C PHE A 45 -2.70 4.67 20.21
N VAL A 46 -1.83 5.67 20.32
CA VAL A 46 -2.16 6.98 20.90
C VAL A 46 -3.12 7.75 19.99
N GLU A 47 -2.91 7.72 18.69
CA GLU A 47 -3.79 8.29 17.68
C GLU A 47 -5.10 7.49 17.53
N GLY A 48 -5.08 6.23 17.93
CA GLY A 48 -6.29 5.42 18.17
C GLY A 48 -7.02 4.96 16.92
N HIS A 49 -6.37 4.93 15.74
CA HIS A 49 -7.01 4.50 14.51
C HIS A 49 -6.35 3.28 13.91
N PHE A 50 -7.19 2.31 13.49
CA PHE A 50 -6.82 1.24 12.58
C PHE A 50 -7.31 1.63 11.17
N THR A 51 -6.37 1.88 10.27
CA THR A 51 -6.70 2.36 8.93
C THR A 51 -6.91 1.22 7.95
N LEU A 52 -8.14 1.10 7.45
CA LEU A 52 -8.57 0.13 6.46
C LEU A 52 -8.77 0.82 5.11
N ALA A 53 -7.94 0.56 4.13
CA ALA A 53 -8.11 1.08 2.77
C ALA A 53 -8.96 0.12 1.93
N VAL A 54 -9.99 0.63 1.28
CA VAL A 54 -10.83 -0.11 0.34
C VAL A 54 -10.46 0.30 -1.09
N VAL A 55 -9.94 -0.66 -1.84
CA VAL A 55 -9.39 -0.49 -3.18
C VAL A 55 -10.11 -1.41 -4.16
N GLY A 56 -10.20 -1.04 -5.39
CA GLY A 56 -10.79 -1.88 -6.42
C GLY A 56 -11.13 -1.07 -7.66
N LYS A 57 -11.42 -1.77 -8.74
CA LYS A 57 -11.83 -1.17 -10.01
C LYS A 57 -13.05 -0.27 -9.82
N MET A 58 -13.25 0.66 -10.75
CA MET A 58 -14.51 1.38 -10.85
C MET A 58 -15.67 0.37 -10.94
N SER A 59 -16.75 0.63 -10.23
CA SER A 59 -17.93 -0.27 -10.15
C SER A 59 -17.66 -1.64 -9.49
N ALA A 60 -16.56 -1.85 -8.80
CA ALA A 60 -16.31 -3.05 -7.98
C ALA A 60 -17.16 -3.08 -6.69
N GLY A 61 -17.97 -2.06 -6.43
CA GLY A 61 -18.84 -1.98 -5.26
C GLY A 61 -18.18 -1.43 -4.00
N LYS A 62 -17.11 -0.62 -4.09
CA LYS A 62 -16.38 -0.08 -2.92
C LYS A 62 -17.28 0.68 -1.96
N SER A 63 -18.01 1.68 -2.43
CA SER A 63 -18.91 2.47 -1.59
C SER A 63 -20.06 1.62 -1.02
N THR A 64 -20.60 0.68 -1.82
CA THR A 64 -21.61 -0.28 -1.36
C THR A 64 -21.05 -1.20 -0.28
N PHE A 65 -19.81 -1.66 -0.44
CA PHE A 65 -19.12 -2.47 0.56
C PHE A 65 -18.95 -1.70 1.88
N ILE A 66 -18.49 -0.45 1.81
CA ILE A 66 -18.30 0.38 3.01
C ILE A 66 -19.63 0.61 3.71
N ASN A 67 -20.69 0.95 2.97
CA ASN A 67 -22.03 1.12 3.52
C ASN A 67 -22.54 -0.19 4.18
N ALA A 68 -22.36 -1.33 3.52
CA ALA A 68 -22.70 -2.65 4.06
C ALA A 68 -21.87 -2.97 5.31
N PHE A 69 -20.58 -2.68 5.30
CA PHE A 69 -19.69 -2.95 6.42
C PHE A 69 -20.04 -2.13 7.66
N LEU A 70 -20.35 -0.84 7.46
CA LEU A 70 -20.78 0.08 8.54
C LEU A 70 -22.25 -0.04 8.92
N GLY A 71 -23.06 -0.69 8.07
CA GLY A 71 -24.50 -0.84 8.29
C GLY A 71 -25.31 0.46 8.15
N LYS A 72 -24.77 1.39 7.37
CA LYS A 72 -25.38 2.71 7.09
C LYS A 72 -25.09 3.14 5.66
N ASN A 73 -26.05 3.82 5.02
CA ASN A 73 -25.83 4.49 3.75
C ASN A 73 -25.13 5.83 3.99
N ILE A 74 -23.80 5.81 3.94
CA ILE A 74 -22.96 6.99 4.18
C ILE A 74 -22.42 7.51 2.86
N LEU A 75 -21.86 6.60 2.06
CA LEU A 75 -21.27 6.95 0.77
C LEU A 75 -22.31 6.86 -0.34
N PRO A 76 -22.30 7.78 -1.30
CA PRO A 76 -23.15 7.67 -2.47
C PRO A 76 -22.77 6.41 -3.26
N THR A 77 -23.80 5.66 -3.67
CA THR A 77 -23.68 4.47 -4.52
C THR A 77 -24.25 4.76 -5.90
N GLY A 78 -23.69 4.16 -6.94
CA GLY A 78 -24.18 4.34 -8.32
C GLY A 78 -23.28 3.69 -9.35
N HIS A 79 -23.74 3.67 -10.63
CA HIS A 79 -23.00 3.05 -11.73
C HIS A 79 -21.86 3.91 -12.30
N PHE A 80 -21.79 5.18 -11.89
CA PHE A 80 -20.75 6.12 -12.32
C PHE A 80 -19.66 6.26 -11.26
N GLN A 81 -18.57 6.89 -11.63
CA GLN A 81 -17.48 7.20 -10.68
C GLN A 81 -18.04 8.07 -9.56
N THR A 82 -18.23 7.48 -8.38
CA THR A 82 -18.85 8.14 -7.23
C THR A 82 -17.85 8.82 -6.33
N THR A 83 -16.56 8.41 -6.41
CA THR A 83 -15.51 8.92 -5.52
C THR A 83 -14.34 9.44 -6.34
N ALA A 84 -14.13 10.76 -6.30
CA ALA A 84 -13.03 11.45 -6.97
C ALA A 84 -11.83 11.72 -6.03
N ILE A 85 -12.01 11.55 -4.71
CA ILE A 85 -11.08 12.00 -3.67
C ILE A 85 -11.01 10.92 -2.61
N LEU A 86 -9.83 10.76 -1.99
CA LEU A 86 -9.68 9.93 -0.82
C LEU A 86 -10.63 10.40 0.28
N THR A 87 -11.62 9.58 0.61
CA THR A 87 -12.60 9.89 1.64
C THR A 87 -12.32 9.05 2.88
N LYS A 88 -11.98 9.73 3.98
CA LYS A 88 -11.77 9.11 5.29
C LYS A 88 -13.09 9.05 6.04
N ILE A 89 -13.39 7.90 6.63
CA ILE A 89 -14.60 7.70 7.45
C ILE A 89 -14.14 7.26 8.83
N GLU A 90 -14.57 7.99 9.86
CA GLU A 90 -14.12 7.82 11.24
C GLU A 90 -15.33 7.73 12.18
N HIS A 91 -15.14 7.07 13.32
CA HIS A 91 -16.17 7.04 14.37
C HIS A 91 -16.34 8.38 15.05
N ALA A 92 -17.60 8.82 15.21
CA ALA A 92 -18.00 9.87 16.13
C ALA A 92 -19.46 9.68 16.55
N ASP A 93 -19.82 10.18 17.72
CA ASP A 93 -21.21 10.11 18.23
C ASP A 93 -22.19 10.94 17.39
N LYS A 94 -21.71 12.00 16.75
CA LYS A 94 -22.50 12.92 15.92
C LYS A 94 -21.98 12.90 14.49
N GLU A 95 -22.91 12.93 13.55
CA GLU A 95 -22.62 12.97 12.13
C GLU A 95 -22.08 14.33 11.69
N SER A 96 -20.94 14.33 10.98
CA SER A 96 -20.35 15.53 10.41
C SER A 96 -19.45 15.20 9.23
N ILE A 97 -19.26 16.17 8.34
CA ILE A 97 -18.30 16.11 7.25
C ILE A 97 -17.32 17.27 7.45
N GLU A 98 -16.05 16.98 7.39
CA GLU A 98 -14.98 17.97 7.30
C GLU A 98 -14.38 17.93 5.90
N ILE A 99 -14.30 19.06 5.23
CA ILE A 99 -13.75 19.19 3.89
C ILE A 99 -12.60 20.17 3.95
N VAL A 100 -11.45 19.75 3.43
CA VAL A 100 -10.27 20.57 3.23
C VAL A 100 -10.15 20.87 1.74
N TYR A 101 -10.18 22.14 1.36
CA TYR A 101 -10.03 22.57 -0.02
C TYR A 101 -8.56 22.73 -0.44
N GLY A 102 -8.33 22.87 -1.74
CA GLY A 102 -7.00 23.04 -2.31
C GLY A 102 -6.26 24.29 -1.80
N ASP A 103 -6.96 25.31 -1.36
CA ASP A 103 -6.43 26.51 -0.70
C ASP A 103 -6.21 26.34 0.81
N ASN A 104 -6.40 25.12 1.34
CA ASN A 104 -6.35 24.73 2.74
C ASN A 104 -7.48 25.31 3.61
N LYS A 105 -8.50 25.93 3.02
CA LYS A 105 -9.71 26.31 3.76
C LYS A 105 -10.42 25.04 4.23
N LYS A 106 -10.88 25.06 5.48
CA LYS A 106 -11.64 23.97 6.10
C LYS A 106 -13.08 24.39 6.32
N ILE A 107 -13.99 23.50 5.97
CA ILE A 107 -15.41 23.63 6.35
C ILE A 107 -15.85 22.38 7.10
N SER A 108 -16.74 22.57 8.07
CA SER A 108 -17.39 21.47 8.78
C SER A 108 -18.90 21.61 8.64
N ILE A 109 -19.55 20.53 8.24
CA ILE A 109 -20.98 20.45 7.95
C ILE A 109 -21.56 19.38 8.87
N THR A 110 -22.70 19.67 9.50
CA THR A 110 -23.45 18.72 10.32
C THR A 110 -24.83 18.47 9.69
N GLY A 111 -25.35 17.26 9.84
CA GLY A 111 -26.65 16.84 9.28
C GLY A 111 -26.47 16.09 7.96
N ASP A 112 -27.54 15.76 7.28
CA ASP A 112 -27.69 14.96 6.06
C ASP A 112 -26.37 14.69 5.26
N ILE A 113 -25.59 13.73 5.76
CA ILE A 113 -24.25 13.42 5.24
C ILE A 113 -24.33 12.95 3.78
N GLU A 114 -25.31 12.12 3.45
CA GLU A 114 -25.40 11.50 2.11
C GLU A 114 -25.58 12.55 1.01
N SER A 115 -26.50 13.49 1.19
CA SER A 115 -26.75 14.52 0.16
C SER A 115 -25.59 15.51 0.07
N GLN A 116 -24.97 15.84 1.21
CA GLN A 116 -23.79 16.72 1.22
C GLN A 116 -22.57 16.04 0.56
N LEU A 117 -22.32 14.77 0.85
CA LEU A 117 -21.26 14.01 0.19
C LEU A 117 -21.44 13.92 -1.31
N LYS A 118 -22.67 13.68 -1.80
CA LYS A 118 -22.96 13.71 -3.24
C LYS A 118 -22.52 15.03 -3.88
N LYS A 119 -22.65 16.14 -3.17
CA LYS A 119 -22.23 17.46 -3.67
C LYS A 119 -20.71 17.61 -3.82
N TYR A 120 -19.92 17.02 -2.90
CA TYR A 120 -18.48 17.27 -2.80
C TYR A 120 -17.59 16.12 -3.32
N VAL A 121 -18.10 14.92 -3.36
CA VAL A 121 -17.34 13.70 -3.67
C VAL A 121 -17.75 13.10 -5.01
N ALA A 122 -19.02 13.24 -5.41
CA ALA A 122 -19.51 12.70 -6.67
C ALA A 122 -19.08 13.55 -7.88
N ILE A 123 -18.66 12.87 -8.93
CA ILE A 123 -18.31 13.49 -10.21
C ILE A 123 -19.58 13.70 -11.02
N LYS A 124 -19.77 14.89 -11.59
CA LYS A 124 -20.86 15.13 -12.53
C LYS A 124 -20.64 14.30 -13.79
N GLU A 125 -21.65 13.58 -14.25
CA GLU A 125 -21.60 12.64 -15.35
C GLU A 125 -20.97 13.23 -16.64
N LYS A 126 -21.23 14.51 -16.92
CA LYS A 126 -20.67 15.21 -18.07
C LYS A 126 -19.12 15.24 -18.10
N TYR A 127 -18.45 15.04 -16.95
CA TYR A 127 -16.99 15.08 -16.84
C TYR A 127 -16.32 13.70 -16.81
N ASN A 128 -17.08 12.62 -16.97
CA ASN A 128 -16.57 11.24 -16.88
C ASN A 128 -15.43 10.91 -17.87
N GLY A 129 -15.26 11.69 -18.94
CA GLY A 129 -14.17 11.53 -19.93
C GLY A 129 -12.88 12.28 -19.59
N LEU A 130 -12.84 13.07 -18.51
CA LEU A 130 -11.67 13.85 -18.12
C LEU A 130 -10.85 13.13 -17.03
N PRO A 131 -9.49 13.26 -17.08
CA PRO A 131 -8.60 12.78 -16.03
C PRO A 131 -8.64 13.69 -14.79
N LEU A 132 -9.77 13.70 -14.08
CA LEU A 132 -10.08 14.72 -13.07
C LEU A 132 -9.08 14.79 -11.92
N ASN A 133 -8.50 13.68 -11.50
CA ASN A 133 -7.50 13.72 -10.42
C ASN A 133 -6.23 14.45 -10.85
N TYR A 134 -5.74 14.15 -12.05
CA TYR A 134 -4.59 14.84 -12.59
C TYR A 134 -4.88 16.34 -12.72
N ILE A 135 -6.06 16.69 -13.20
CA ILE A 135 -6.51 18.09 -13.38
C ILE A 135 -6.61 18.76 -12.01
N ASN A 136 -7.25 18.14 -11.03
CA ASN A 136 -7.41 18.67 -9.68
C ASN A 136 -6.06 18.85 -8.97
N ASP A 137 -5.18 17.86 -9.04
CA ASP A 137 -3.83 17.95 -8.46
C ASP A 137 -3.03 19.09 -9.08
N LYS A 138 -3.16 19.27 -10.39
CA LYS A 138 -2.52 20.36 -11.11
C LYS A 138 -3.10 21.73 -10.71
N ILE A 139 -4.42 21.86 -10.62
CA ILE A 139 -5.07 23.10 -10.13
C ILE A 139 -4.64 23.42 -8.70
N ILE A 140 -4.56 22.42 -7.83
CA ILE A 140 -4.11 22.59 -6.44
C ILE A 140 -2.67 23.08 -6.35
N LYS A 141 -1.77 22.53 -7.18
CA LYS A 141 -0.34 22.84 -7.16
C LYS A 141 0.00 24.13 -7.89
N GLU A 142 -0.53 24.32 -9.08
CA GLU A 142 -0.12 25.36 -10.02
C GLU A 142 -1.15 26.48 -10.20
N GLY A 143 -2.39 26.27 -9.73
CA GLY A 143 -3.52 27.19 -9.90
C GLY A 143 -4.35 26.89 -11.15
N ASP A 144 -5.46 27.64 -11.27
CA ASP A 144 -6.52 27.46 -12.28
C ASP A 144 -6.34 28.27 -13.57
N LYS A 145 -5.12 28.77 -13.85
CA LYS A 145 -4.84 29.59 -15.04
C LYS A 145 -4.77 28.73 -16.30
N LYS A 146 -5.42 29.19 -17.39
CA LYS A 146 -5.40 28.51 -18.70
C LYS A 146 -3.99 28.23 -19.24
N GLU A 147 -3.02 29.07 -18.89
CA GLU A 147 -1.63 28.96 -19.31
C GLU A 147 -0.94 27.69 -18.78
N ASN A 148 -1.47 27.11 -17.70
CA ASN A 148 -0.99 25.87 -17.10
C ASN A 148 -1.38 24.61 -17.89
N TYR A 149 -2.18 24.75 -18.97
CA TYR A 149 -2.67 23.63 -19.77
C TYR A 149 -2.14 23.73 -21.21
N SER A 150 -0.82 23.67 -21.34
CA SER A 150 -0.11 23.66 -22.63
C SER A 150 -0.49 22.43 -23.48
N PRO A 151 -0.26 22.46 -24.80
CA PRO A 151 -0.47 21.29 -25.67
C PRO A 151 0.24 20.02 -25.19
N ASP A 152 1.38 20.14 -24.52
CA ASP A 152 2.13 19.00 -24.00
C ASP A 152 1.46 18.40 -22.77
N ILE A 153 0.91 19.23 -21.89
CA ILE A 153 0.12 18.78 -20.74
C ILE A 153 -1.17 18.09 -21.21
N ILE A 154 -1.81 18.60 -22.27
CA ILE A 154 -2.98 17.93 -22.84
C ILE A 154 -2.59 16.57 -23.43
N LYS A 155 -1.44 16.45 -24.10
CA LYS A 155 -0.94 15.14 -24.56
C LYS A 155 -0.65 14.20 -23.40
N GLU A 156 -0.11 14.71 -22.29
CA GLU A 156 0.09 13.94 -21.06
C GLU A 156 -1.24 13.46 -20.49
N MET A 157 -2.26 14.32 -20.42
CA MET A 157 -3.62 13.94 -20.05
C MET A 157 -4.20 12.88 -20.97
N GLU A 158 -4.02 12.99 -22.29
CA GLU A 158 -4.47 12.02 -23.30
C GLU A 158 -3.72 10.68 -23.16
N ALA A 159 -2.44 10.72 -22.80
CA ALA A 159 -1.67 9.51 -22.51
C ALA A 159 -2.14 8.81 -21.24
N ILE A 160 -2.49 9.58 -20.21
CA ILE A 160 -3.04 9.07 -18.95
C ILE A 160 -4.44 8.49 -19.15
N SER A 161 -5.33 9.25 -19.81
CA SER A 161 -6.72 8.81 -20.05
C SER A 161 -6.83 7.75 -21.16
N ARG A 162 -5.83 7.66 -22.05
CA ARG A 162 -5.84 6.89 -23.30
C ARG A 162 -6.99 7.24 -24.24
N GLU A 163 -7.58 8.40 -24.02
CA GLU A 163 -8.65 8.98 -24.83
C GLU A 163 -8.29 10.43 -25.17
N LYS A 164 -8.90 10.95 -26.22
CA LYS A 164 -8.74 12.37 -26.57
C LYS A 164 -9.46 13.22 -25.53
N VAL A 165 -8.75 14.20 -24.99
CA VAL A 165 -9.32 15.17 -24.05
C VAL A 165 -10.10 16.23 -24.81
N ASP A 166 -11.39 16.33 -24.50
CA ASP A 166 -12.23 17.44 -25.00
C ASP A 166 -11.81 18.74 -24.31
N ARG A 167 -11.19 19.63 -25.10
CA ARG A 167 -10.69 20.90 -24.59
C ARG A 167 -11.79 21.83 -24.08
N ASN A 168 -12.97 21.81 -24.71
CA ASN A 168 -14.06 22.67 -24.26
C ASN A 168 -14.58 22.20 -22.91
N LEU A 169 -14.70 20.89 -22.74
CA LEU A 169 -15.10 20.26 -21.48
C LEU A 169 -14.06 20.48 -20.37
N LEU A 170 -12.78 20.43 -20.72
CA LEU A 170 -11.68 20.73 -19.79
C LEU A 170 -11.72 22.20 -19.33
N GLU A 171 -11.90 23.15 -20.25
CA GLU A 171 -12.00 24.58 -19.94
C GLU A 171 -13.23 24.89 -19.07
N GLU A 172 -14.36 24.23 -19.37
CA GLU A 172 -15.57 24.32 -18.57
C GLU A 172 -15.36 23.79 -17.15
N TYR A 173 -14.70 22.61 -17.02
CA TYR A 173 -14.37 22.03 -15.73
C TYR A 173 -13.51 22.96 -14.87
N ILE A 174 -12.42 23.47 -15.42
CA ILE A 174 -11.49 24.38 -14.72
C ILE A 174 -12.20 25.65 -14.26
N LYS A 175 -13.08 26.18 -15.10
CA LYS A 175 -13.87 27.37 -14.75
C LYS A 175 -14.89 27.12 -13.64
N GLU A 176 -15.52 25.93 -13.65
CA GLU A 176 -16.49 25.54 -12.62
C GLU A 176 -15.82 25.11 -11.29
N HIS A 177 -14.55 24.72 -11.33
CA HIS A 177 -13.85 24.17 -10.17
C HIS A 177 -12.53 24.91 -9.89
N PRO A 178 -12.57 26.16 -9.40
CA PRO A 178 -11.36 26.86 -8.97
C PRO A 178 -10.74 26.14 -7.76
N LYS A 179 -9.46 26.42 -7.50
CA LYS A 179 -8.68 25.81 -6.40
C LYS A 179 -9.39 25.87 -5.03
N SER A 180 -10.15 26.94 -4.79
CA SER A 180 -10.94 27.13 -3.56
C SER A 180 -12.20 26.25 -3.45
N GLU A 181 -12.59 25.58 -4.53
CA GLU A 181 -13.77 24.71 -4.59
C GLU A 181 -13.42 23.24 -4.83
N ILE A 182 -12.13 22.94 -5.12
CA ILE A 182 -11.65 21.58 -5.24
C ILE A 182 -11.38 21.02 -3.85
N ALA A 183 -12.13 20.02 -3.44
CA ALA A 183 -11.86 19.29 -2.20
C ALA A 183 -10.55 18.49 -2.35
N LYS A 184 -9.63 18.70 -1.42
CA LYS A 184 -8.35 17.98 -1.32
C LYS A 184 -8.46 16.76 -0.41
N GLU A 185 -9.24 16.87 0.64
CA GLU A 185 -9.47 15.82 1.62
C GLU A 185 -10.89 15.93 2.17
N VAL A 186 -11.54 14.79 2.31
CA VAL A 186 -12.87 14.68 2.93
C VAL A 186 -12.80 13.70 4.08
N THR A 187 -13.25 14.12 5.26
CA THR A 187 -13.40 13.27 6.43
C THR A 187 -14.85 13.24 6.87
N VAL A 188 -15.44 12.06 6.83
CA VAL A 188 -16.78 11.79 7.32
C VAL A 188 -16.69 11.23 8.72
N ARG A 189 -17.44 11.81 9.65
CA ARG A 189 -17.57 11.29 11.01
C ARG A 189 -19.00 10.84 11.25
N CYS A 190 -19.17 9.62 11.72
CA CYS A 190 -20.49 9.04 12.01
C CYS A 190 -20.39 7.92 13.05
N PRO A 191 -21.50 7.55 13.72
CA PRO A 191 -21.50 6.41 14.62
C PRO A 191 -21.20 5.11 13.87
N PHE A 192 -20.20 4.35 14.37
CA PHE A 192 -19.81 3.04 13.88
C PHE A 192 -20.45 1.92 14.72
N PRO A 193 -20.56 0.68 14.19
CA PRO A 193 -20.78 -0.50 14.99
C PRO A 193 -19.72 -0.63 16.10
N GLU A 194 -20.06 -1.22 17.24
CA GLU A 194 -19.16 -1.30 18.41
C GLU A 194 -17.82 -1.99 18.09
N ASP A 195 -17.83 -3.00 17.24
CA ASP A 195 -16.66 -3.75 16.81
C ASP A 195 -15.74 -2.96 15.88
N CYS A 196 -16.21 -1.87 15.29
CA CYS A 196 -15.46 -0.99 14.39
C CYS A 196 -15.03 0.34 15.02
N ILE A 197 -15.36 0.60 16.30
CA ILE A 197 -14.93 1.84 16.98
C ILE A 197 -13.39 1.84 17.05
N GLY A 198 -12.78 2.97 16.68
CA GLY A 198 -11.32 3.10 16.55
C GLY A 198 -10.78 2.71 15.17
N TRP A 199 -11.65 2.40 14.21
CA TRP A 199 -11.25 2.23 12.82
C TRP A 199 -11.38 3.53 12.05
N ARG A 200 -10.49 3.67 11.06
CA ARG A 200 -10.59 4.66 9.99
C ARG A 200 -10.71 3.90 8.68
N ILE A 201 -11.83 4.05 8.00
CA ILE A 201 -12.03 3.45 6.68
C ILE A 201 -11.73 4.51 5.63
N VAL A 202 -10.98 4.13 4.61
CA VAL A 202 -10.59 5.02 3.51
C VAL A 202 -11.16 4.48 2.22
N ASP A 203 -12.14 5.19 1.66
CA ASP A 203 -12.63 4.93 0.31
C ASP A 203 -11.66 5.56 -0.68
N THR A 204 -11.10 4.73 -1.56
CA THR A 204 -10.14 5.19 -2.57
C THR A 204 -10.83 5.37 -3.92
N PRO A 205 -10.35 6.29 -4.76
CA PRO A 205 -10.73 6.34 -6.15
C PRO A 205 -10.54 4.98 -6.84
N GLY A 206 -11.39 4.65 -7.82
CA GLY A 206 -11.36 3.34 -8.49
C GLY A 206 -10.07 3.12 -9.28
N VAL A 207 -9.44 1.97 -9.11
CA VAL A 207 -8.29 1.54 -9.91
C VAL A 207 -8.70 1.35 -11.37
N GLY A 208 -7.93 1.85 -12.31
CA GLY A 208 -8.26 1.81 -13.75
C GLY A 208 -9.26 2.87 -14.20
N ALA A 209 -9.62 3.83 -13.33
CA ALA A 209 -10.37 4.99 -13.75
C ALA A 209 -9.55 5.88 -14.69
N ILE A 210 -10.21 6.51 -15.64
CA ILE A 210 -9.59 7.47 -16.56
C ILE A 210 -8.98 8.60 -15.72
N GLY A 211 -7.66 8.82 -15.80
CA GLY A 211 -7.05 10.00 -15.24
C GLY A 211 -6.07 9.85 -14.09
N GLY A 212 -5.40 8.72 -13.93
CA GLY A 212 -4.26 8.61 -13.01
C GLY A 212 -4.61 8.35 -11.54
N PHE A 213 -5.81 7.91 -11.25
CA PHE A 213 -6.22 7.48 -9.90
C PHE A 213 -5.30 6.40 -9.32
N ASP A 214 -4.68 5.58 -10.17
CA ASP A 214 -3.79 4.52 -9.76
C ASP A 214 -2.54 5.05 -9.04
N SER A 215 -2.03 6.23 -9.47
CA SER A 215 -0.83 6.81 -8.86
C SER A 215 -1.07 7.34 -7.46
N GLU A 216 -2.20 8.03 -7.20
CA GLU A 216 -2.54 8.54 -5.86
C GLU A 216 -2.91 7.43 -4.90
N THR A 217 -3.73 6.47 -5.37
CA THR A 217 -4.07 5.29 -4.57
C THR A 217 -2.82 4.49 -4.25
N THR A 218 -1.95 4.23 -5.24
CA THR A 218 -0.68 3.53 -5.03
C THR A 218 0.20 4.29 -4.05
N LYS A 219 0.36 5.60 -4.24
CA LYS A 219 1.13 6.45 -3.33
C LYS A 219 0.56 6.39 -1.90
N PHE A 220 -0.75 6.53 -1.74
CA PHE A 220 -1.39 6.43 -0.42
C PHE A 220 -1.14 5.06 0.25
N LEU A 221 -1.15 3.96 -0.52
CA LEU A 221 -0.92 2.62 0.01
C LEU A 221 0.55 2.33 0.30
N THR A 222 1.48 2.96 -0.42
CA THR A 222 2.92 2.72 -0.32
C THR A 222 3.67 3.75 0.51
N ASP A 223 3.15 4.98 0.62
CA ASP A 223 3.78 6.04 1.40
C ASP A 223 3.83 5.67 2.88
N LYS A 224 4.96 5.99 3.48
CA LYS A 224 5.15 5.89 4.93
C LYS A 224 4.80 7.22 5.58
N LEU A 225 4.19 7.15 6.75
CA LEU A 225 4.02 8.32 7.60
C LEU A 225 5.40 8.88 7.99
N GLU A 226 5.49 10.18 8.30
CA GLU A 226 6.74 10.84 8.76
C GLU A 226 7.44 10.08 9.90
N ASN A 227 6.68 9.31 10.66
CA ASN A 227 7.17 8.46 11.75
C ASN A 227 7.65 7.07 11.30
N GLY A 228 7.67 6.77 9.99
CA GLY A 228 8.05 5.48 9.42
C GLY A 228 7.01 4.37 9.52
N GLY A 229 5.80 4.66 10.06
CA GLY A 229 4.66 3.74 10.03
C GLY A 229 4.01 3.69 8.65
N ASN A 230 3.23 2.64 8.38
CA ASN A 230 2.44 2.56 7.16
C ASN A 230 1.21 3.49 7.25
N ASN A 231 0.81 4.10 6.15
CA ASN A 231 -0.44 4.88 6.07
C ASN A 231 -1.68 3.99 6.28
N VAL A 232 -1.56 2.69 6.01
CA VAL A 232 -2.66 1.72 6.00
C VAL A 232 -2.28 0.50 6.82
N ASP A 233 -3.19 0.07 7.68
CA ASP A 233 -3.03 -1.16 8.49
C ASP A 233 -3.55 -2.40 7.76
N ALA A 234 -4.57 -2.27 6.90
CA ALA A 234 -5.07 -3.33 6.03
C ALA A 234 -5.61 -2.78 4.71
N ILE A 235 -5.51 -3.57 3.66
CA ILE A 235 -5.97 -3.23 2.32
C ILE A 235 -7.02 -4.27 1.90
N ILE A 236 -8.23 -3.82 1.59
CA ILE A 236 -9.28 -4.64 1.00
C ILE A 236 -9.33 -4.35 -0.50
N PHE A 237 -8.85 -5.26 -1.31
CA PHE A 237 -8.98 -5.18 -2.75
C PHE A 237 -10.26 -5.87 -3.20
N LEU A 238 -11.19 -5.11 -3.77
CA LEU A 238 -12.46 -5.61 -4.26
C LEU A 238 -12.38 -5.93 -5.76
N HIS A 239 -12.81 -7.14 -6.11
CA HIS A 239 -12.99 -7.58 -7.48
C HIS A 239 -14.42 -8.07 -7.70
N LYS A 240 -15.09 -7.61 -8.76
CA LYS A 240 -16.45 -8.02 -9.07
C LYS A 240 -16.46 -9.45 -9.58
N GLY A 241 -17.21 -10.34 -8.92
CA GLY A 241 -17.24 -11.77 -9.24
C GLY A 241 -17.82 -12.13 -10.61
N THR A 242 -18.51 -11.19 -11.26
CA THR A 242 -19.01 -11.33 -12.63
C THR A 242 -18.01 -10.87 -13.69
N ASP A 243 -16.93 -10.21 -13.29
CA ASP A 243 -15.88 -9.73 -14.18
C ASP A 243 -14.79 -10.81 -14.39
N ASN A 244 -14.01 -10.68 -15.45
CA ASN A 244 -12.86 -11.55 -15.65
C ASN A 244 -11.78 -11.21 -14.63
N ILE A 245 -11.33 -12.21 -13.85
CA ILE A 245 -10.30 -12.06 -12.81
C ILE A 245 -8.98 -11.52 -13.38
N GLU A 246 -8.64 -11.88 -14.61
CA GLU A 246 -7.45 -11.42 -15.32
C GLU A 246 -7.69 -10.15 -16.14
N ASP A 247 -8.72 -9.35 -15.80
CA ASP A 247 -8.95 -8.09 -16.48
C ASP A 247 -7.78 -7.10 -16.28
N LYS A 248 -7.70 -6.10 -17.16
CA LYS A 248 -6.62 -5.14 -17.16
C LYS A 248 -6.49 -4.35 -15.84
N GLY A 249 -7.62 -4.00 -15.22
CA GLY A 249 -7.61 -3.25 -13.96
C GLY A 249 -7.04 -4.07 -12.81
N THR A 250 -7.43 -5.35 -12.72
CA THR A 250 -6.95 -6.29 -11.72
C THR A 250 -5.47 -6.63 -11.93
N ASN A 251 -5.07 -6.87 -13.19
CA ASN A 251 -3.66 -7.09 -13.52
C ASN A 251 -2.79 -5.87 -13.21
N ASN A 252 -3.25 -4.65 -13.51
CA ASN A 252 -2.53 -3.42 -13.17
C ASN A 252 -2.39 -3.29 -11.64
N PHE A 253 -3.44 -3.56 -10.87
CA PHE A 253 -3.31 -3.53 -9.40
C PHE A 253 -2.27 -4.52 -8.90
N VAL A 254 -2.31 -5.76 -9.36
CA VAL A 254 -1.36 -6.80 -8.92
C VAL A 254 0.06 -6.45 -9.35
N ASN A 255 0.29 -6.06 -10.59
CA ASN A 255 1.63 -5.83 -11.13
C ASN A 255 2.20 -4.45 -10.76
N ASP A 256 1.36 -3.41 -10.68
CA ASP A 256 1.82 -2.02 -10.54
C ASP A 256 1.70 -1.50 -9.10
N THR A 257 0.75 -2.03 -8.32
CA THR A 257 0.54 -1.58 -6.94
C THR A 257 0.98 -2.63 -5.92
N PHE A 258 0.45 -3.86 -6.02
CA PHE A 258 0.76 -4.92 -5.07
C PHE A 258 2.25 -5.28 -5.09
N ASP A 259 2.89 -5.35 -6.25
CA ASP A 259 4.32 -5.67 -6.35
C ASP A 259 5.21 -4.59 -5.73
N LYS A 260 4.76 -3.34 -5.69
CA LYS A 260 5.46 -2.22 -5.03
C LYS A 260 5.27 -2.17 -3.52
N LEU A 261 4.30 -2.91 -2.98
CA LEU A 261 4.11 -3.00 -1.54
C LEU A 261 5.28 -3.74 -0.89
N SER A 262 5.69 -3.31 0.30
CA SER A 262 6.62 -4.09 1.13
C SER A 262 6.04 -5.46 1.47
N ASP A 263 6.90 -6.45 1.74
CA ASP A 263 6.46 -7.80 2.12
C ASP A 263 5.52 -7.79 3.35
N GLU A 264 5.71 -6.84 4.26
CA GLU A 264 4.83 -6.64 5.41
C GLU A 264 3.46 -6.08 4.98
N ALA A 265 3.43 -5.12 4.05
CA ALA A 265 2.19 -4.57 3.52
C ALA A 265 1.43 -5.60 2.67
N LYS A 266 2.13 -6.44 1.90
CA LYS A 266 1.54 -7.57 1.14
C LYS A 266 0.79 -8.54 2.05
N LYS A 267 1.33 -8.82 3.23
CA LYS A 267 0.67 -9.67 4.24
C LYS A 267 -0.63 -9.08 4.79
N ARG A 268 -0.91 -7.81 4.55
CA ARG A 268 -2.08 -7.07 5.04
C ARG A 268 -3.15 -6.85 3.96
N VAL A 269 -2.97 -7.45 2.77
CA VAL A 269 -3.93 -7.39 1.67
C VAL A 269 -4.93 -8.53 1.77
N PHE A 270 -6.21 -8.19 1.59
CA PHE A 270 -7.33 -9.10 1.44
C PHE A 270 -7.87 -8.96 0.03
N PHE A 271 -8.02 -10.05 -0.68
CA PHE A 271 -8.72 -10.09 -1.96
C PHE A 271 -10.14 -10.53 -1.73
N VAL A 272 -11.08 -9.68 -2.10
CA VAL A 272 -12.49 -9.89 -1.81
C VAL A 272 -13.28 -9.86 -3.12
N ILE A 273 -13.88 -10.97 -3.46
CA ILE A 273 -14.76 -11.10 -4.60
C ILE A 273 -16.15 -10.59 -4.19
N THR A 274 -16.68 -9.62 -4.93
CA THR A 274 -18.00 -9.04 -4.67
C THR A 274 -19.06 -9.57 -5.60
N ASN A 275 -20.34 -9.23 -5.38
CA ASN A 275 -21.50 -9.71 -6.16
C ASN A 275 -21.62 -11.25 -6.17
N CYS A 276 -21.35 -11.88 -5.04
CA CYS A 276 -21.31 -13.34 -4.94
C CYS A 276 -22.70 -14.00 -4.82
N ALA A 277 -23.75 -13.22 -4.67
CA ALA A 277 -25.14 -13.69 -4.74
C ALA A 277 -25.70 -13.69 -6.16
N ASP A 278 -25.02 -13.05 -7.13
CA ASP A 278 -25.40 -13.08 -8.54
C ASP A 278 -25.57 -14.50 -9.08
N GLY A 279 -26.63 -14.75 -9.85
CA GLY A 279 -26.98 -16.08 -10.32
C GLY A 279 -25.90 -16.71 -11.21
N ASN A 280 -25.14 -15.89 -11.96
CA ASN A 280 -24.04 -16.39 -12.79
C ASN A 280 -22.84 -16.78 -11.92
N PHE A 281 -22.50 -15.94 -10.93
CA PHE A 281 -21.47 -16.29 -9.95
C PHE A 281 -21.82 -17.59 -9.22
N ARG A 282 -23.05 -17.73 -8.74
CA ARG A 282 -23.48 -18.92 -7.96
C ARG A 282 -23.38 -20.20 -8.78
N ARG A 283 -23.77 -20.17 -10.05
CA ARG A 283 -23.65 -21.33 -10.97
C ARG A 283 -22.20 -21.74 -11.23
N HIS A 284 -21.28 -20.79 -11.30
CA HIS A 284 -19.87 -21.01 -11.63
C HIS A 284 -18.92 -20.78 -10.43
N LYS A 285 -19.43 -20.72 -9.20
CA LYS A 285 -18.67 -20.39 -7.98
C LYS A 285 -17.37 -21.15 -7.86
N LYS A 286 -17.37 -22.48 -8.07
CA LYS A 286 -16.17 -23.31 -7.94
C LYS A 286 -15.08 -22.90 -8.94
N ASP A 287 -15.45 -22.66 -10.18
CA ASP A 287 -14.50 -22.28 -11.23
C ASP A 287 -13.96 -20.87 -11.01
N ILE A 288 -14.83 -19.92 -10.66
CA ILE A 288 -14.45 -18.54 -10.37
C ILE A 288 -13.50 -18.50 -9.18
N MET A 289 -13.84 -19.17 -8.07
CA MET A 289 -13.00 -19.19 -6.88
C MET A 289 -11.68 -19.94 -7.11
N SER A 290 -11.67 -20.99 -7.95
CA SER A 290 -10.44 -21.69 -8.34
C SER A 290 -9.51 -20.78 -9.14
N LYS A 291 -10.04 -20.03 -10.10
CA LYS A 291 -9.29 -19.03 -10.87
C LYS A 291 -8.79 -17.89 -9.95
N ALA A 292 -9.64 -17.41 -9.05
CA ALA A 292 -9.29 -16.39 -8.08
C ALA A 292 -8.15 -16.86 -7.16
N LYS A 293 -8.21 -18.12 -6.68
CA LYS A 293 -7.14 -18.70 -5.87
C LYS A 293 -5.83 -18.75 -6.64
N LYS A 294 -5.85 -19.22 -7.87
CA LYS A 294 -4.66 -19.28 -8.74
C LYS A 294 -4.08 -17.90 -8.98
N PHE A 295 -4.93 -16.90 -9.26
CA PHE A 295 -4.47 -15.57 -9.60
C PHE A 295 -4.04 -14.75 -8.37
N PHE A 296 -4.86 -14.73 -7.30
CA PHE A 296 -4.58 -13.88 -6.13
C PHE A 296 -3.71 -14.56 -5.07
N VAL A 297 -3.83 -15.88 -4.86
CA VAL A 297 -3.08 -16.59 -3.81
C VAL A 297 -1.76 -17.14 -4.36
N GLU A 298 -1.81 -17.93 -5.42
CA GLU A 298 -0.61 -18.60 -5.95
C GLU A 298 0.37 -17.61 -6.60
N LYS A 299 -0.15 -16.62 -7.34
CA LYS A 299 0.70 -15.61 -7.99
C LYS A 299 1.29 -14.60 -7.02
N THR A 300 0.55 -14.19 -5.99
CA THR A 300 0.99 -13.14 -5.06
C THR A 300 1.58 -13.65 -3.76
N GLY A 301 1.41 -14.94 -3.45
CA GLY A 301 1.91 -15.57 -2.22
C GLY A 301 1.16 -15.18 -0.94
N ILE A 302 -0.01 -14.57 -1.03
CA ILE A 302 -0.83 -14.27 0.14
C ILE A 302 -1.45 -15.56 0.72
N LYS A 303 -1.86 -15.49 1.99
CA LYS A 303 -2.54 -16.61 2.64
C LYS A 303 -3.92 -16.83 2.04
N GLU A 304 -4.33 -18.09 1.88
CA GLU A 304 -5.63 -18.46 1.29
C GLU A 304 -6.83 -17.92 2.09
N ASP A 305 -6.72 -17.80 3.40
CA ASP A 305 -7.76 -17.23 4.27
C ASP A 305 -8.02 -15.72 4.02
N ARG A 306 -7.19 -15.08 3.18
CA ARG A 306 -7.35 -13.70 2.74
C ARG A 306 -8.07 -13.53 1.41
N LEU A 307 -8.46 -14.63 0.78
CA LEU A 307 -9.33 -14.64 -0.39
C LEU A 307 -10.76 -14.95 0.04
N LEU A 308 -11.63 -13.96 0.00
CA LEU A 308 -12.99 -14.04 0.52
C LEU A 308 -14.01 -13.70 -0.57
N ALA A 309 -15.23 -14.16 -0.40
CA ALA A 309 -16.34 -13.92 -1.33
C ALA A 309 -17.54 -13.35 -0.56
N ILE A 310 -18.01 -12.18 -0.96
CA ILE A 310 -19.09 -11.45 -0.28
C ILE A 310 -20.12 -10.91 -1.27
N ASP A 311 -21.27 -10.53 -0.73
CA ASP A 311 -22.25 -9.71 -1.43
C ASP A 311 -22.73 -8.57 -0.54
N SER A 312 -22.34 -7.36 -0.90
CA SER A 312 -22.63 -6.17 -0.11
C SER A 312 -24.12 -5.80 -0.13
N LEU A 313 -24.79 -6.04 -1.26
CA LEU A 313 -26.21 -5.74 -1.36
C LEU A 313 -27.03 -6.71 -0.51
N MET A 314 -26.63 -7.99 -0.48
CA MET A 314 -27.20 -8.98 0.43
C MET A 314 -27.04 -8.61 1.89
N GLU A 315 -25.89 -8.09 2.29
CA GLU A 315 -25.67 -7.65 3.67
C GLU A 315 -26.57 -6.47 4.03
N ILE A 316 -26.70 -5.48 3.14
CA ILE A 316 -27.62 -4.35 3.34
C ILE A 316 -29.07 -4.85 3.43
N LEU A 317 -29.46 -5.74 2.56
CA LEU A 317 -30.80 -6.33 2.52
C LEU A 317 -31.08 -7.17 3.78
N HIS A 318 -30.16 -8.00 4.21
CA HIS A 318 -30.26 -8.78 5.46
C HIS A 318 -30.53 -7.87 6.66
N ARG A 319 -29.74 -6.80 6.79
CA ARG A 319 -29.91 -5.83 7.88
C ARG A 319 -31.23 -5.08 7.81
N TYR A 320 -31.63 -4.71 6.59
CA TYR A 320 -32.93 -4.05 6.37
C TYR A 320 -34.09 -4.96 6.82
N ILE A 321 -34.11 -6.21 6.35
CA ILE A 321 -35.14 -7.19 6.69
C ILE A 321 -35.18 -7.41 8.21
N THR A 322 -34.05 -7.60 8.84
CA THR A 322 -33.92 -7.86 10.28
C THR A 322 -34.32 -6.65 11.10
N LYS A 323 -33.85 -5.45 10.76
CA LYS A 323 -34.11 -4.21 11.51
C LYS A 323 -35.60 -3.80 11.43
N GLU A 324 -36.15 -3.87 10.24
CA GLU A 324 -37.55 -3.47 9.97
C GLU A 324 -38.56 -4.59 10.19
N ASN A 325 -38.07 -5.79 10.66
CA ASN A 325 -38.87 -6.99 10.87
C ASN A 325 -39.78 -7.32 9.68
N LYS A 326 -39.19 -7.30 8.48
CA LYS A 326 -39.90 -7.57 7.23
C LYS A 326 -39.91 -9.05 6.90
N ASP A 327 -40.82 -9.44 6.04
CA ASP A 327 -40.91 -10.81 5.49
C ASP A 327 -40.21 -10.88 4.11
N ALA A 328 -39.14 -11.66 4.00
CA ALA A 328 -38.35 -11.78 2.79
C ALA A 328 -39.13 -12.29 1.57
N GLN A 329 -40.09 -13.21 1.79
CA GLN A 329 -40.95 -13.71 0.71
C GLN A 329 -41.90 -12.61 0.20
N SER A 330 -42.45 -11.82 1.10
CA SER A 330 -43.31 -10.69 0.76
C SER A 330 -42.56 -9.62 0.01
N LEU A 331 -41.34 -9.29 0.46
CA LEU A 331 -40.46 -8.32 -0.19
C LEU A 331 -40.09 -8.76 -1.60
N ARG A 332 -39.76 -10.04 -1.82
CA ARG A 332 -39.49 -10.58 -3.16
C ARG A 332 -40.65 -10.34 -4.15
N LYS A 333 -41.87 -10.47 -3.68
CA LYS A 333 -43.09 -10.31 -4.51
C LYS A 333 -43.48 -8.85 -4.73
N SER A 334 -43.01 -7.92 -3.87
CA SER A 334 -43.35 -6.50 -3.97
C SER A 334 -42.61 -5.82 -5.12
N LYS A 335 -43.36 -5.24 -6.05
CA LYS A 335 -42.80 -4.42 -7.14
C LYS A 335 -42.43 -3.01 -6.64
N ASP A 336 -43.13 -2.54 -5.63
CA ASP A 336 -42.94 -1.20 -5.09
C ASP A 336 -41.68 -1.17 -4.21
N VAL A 337 -40.98 -0.07 -4.29
CA VAL A 337 -39.83 0.23 -3.42
C VAL A 337 -40.32 0.31 -1.97
N PRO A 338 -39.74 -0.41 -1.03
CA PRO A 338 -40.31 -0.53 0.32
C PRO A 338 -40.28 0.76 1.15
N ASP A 339 -39.33 1.65 0.88
CA ASP A 339 -39.22 2.98 1.47
C ASP A 339 -38.20 3.84 0.70
N SER A 340 -37.99 5.08 1.16
CA SER A 340 -37.09 6.05 0.51
C SER A 340 -35.58 5.73 0.63
N SER A 341 -35.19 4.69 1.35
CA SER A 341 -33.78 4.27 1.46
C SER A 341 -33.31 3.44 0.24
N TRP A 342 -34.25 3.08 -0.64
CA TRP A 342 -33.98 2.29 -1.83
C TRP A 342 -34.34 3.07 -3.10
N ASP A 343 -33.49 3.01 -4.13
CA ASP A 343 -33.87 3.40 -5.50
C ASP A 343 -34.47 2.20 -6.24
N GLU A 344 -35.28 2.49 -7.28
CA GLU A 344 -36.01 1.47 -8.03
C GLU A 344 -35.08 0.37 -8.59
N LYS A 345 -33.93 0.75 -9.12
CA LYS A 345 -32.98 -0.17 -9.74
C LYS A 345 -32.33 -1.09 -8.73
N THR A 346 -31.81 -0.54 -7.64
CA THR A 346 -31.22 -1.33 -6.55
C THR A 346 -32.27 -2.25 -5.92
N TRP A 347 -33.52 -1.80 -5.82
CA TRP A 347 -34.60 -2.65 -5.33
C TRP A 347 -34.94 -3.80 -6.30
N GLU A 348 -34.92 -3.57 -7.59
CA GLU A 348 -35.09 -4.63 -8.60
C GLU A 348 -33.98 -5.67 -8.48
N GLU A 349 -32.71 -5.27 -8.32
CA GLU A 349 -31.58 -6.16 -8.05
C GLU A 349 -31.80 -6.98 -6.78
N CYS A 350 -32.24 -6.35 -5.66
CA CYS A 350 -32.57 -7.08 -4.43
C CYS A 350 -33.64 -8.15 -4.62
N ARG A 351 -34.69 -7.84 -5.38
CA ARG A 351 -35.77 -8.81 -5.68
C ARG A 351 -35.28 -9.98 -6.51
N GLU A 352 -34.42 -9.72 -7.50
CA GLU A 352 -33.79 -10.77 -8.29
C GLU A 352 -32.94 -11.69 -7.40
N LEU A 353 -32.13 -11.11 -6.50
CA LEU A 353 -31.34 -11.87 -5.56
C LEU A 353 -32.20 -12.72 -4.62
N LEU A 354 -33.32 -12.16 -4.08
CA LEU A 354 -34.25 -12.95 -3.26
C LEU A 354 -34.93 -14.08 -4.07
N SER A 355 -35.17 -13.87 -5.36
CA SER A 355 -35.71 -14.91 -6.26
C SER A 355 -34.67 -16.02 -6.49
N ASN A 356 -33.42 -15.68 -6.66
CA ASN A 356 -32.33 -16.66 -6.78
C ASN A 356 -32.16 -17.47 -5.49
N ILE A 357 -32.38 -16.87 -4.33
CA ILE A 357 -32.38 -17.57 -3.03
C ILE A 357 -33.53 -18.59 -2.97
N GLU A 358 -34.76 -18.18 -3.29
CA GLU A 358 -35.90 -19.08 -3.28
C GLU A 358 -35.65 -20.29 -4.17
N ILE A 359 -35.21 -20.07 -5.43
CA ILE A 359 -34.87 -21.16 -6.37
C ILE A 359 -33.78 -22.07 -5.75
N SER A 360 -32.73 -21.49 -5.16
CA SER A 360 -31.68 -22.28 -4.52
C SER A 360 -32.19 -23.12 -3.35
N LEU A 361 -33.17 -22.64 -2.59
CA LEU A 361 -33.78 -23.38 -1.49
C LEU A 361 -34.69 -24.51 -1.98
N GLU A 362 -35.43 -24.28 -3.08
CA GLU A 362 -36.24 -25.30 -3.73
C GLU A 362 -35.35 -26.41 -4.32
N ASP A 363 -34.23 -26.05 -4.96
CA ASP A 363 -33.25 -27.02 -5.48
C ASP A 363 -32.62 -27.85 -4.35
N ASP A 364 -32.43 -27.29 -3.17
CA ASP A 364 -31.94 -27.97 -1.97
C ASP A 364 -33.04 -28.81 -1.27
N ALA A 365 -34.26 -28.86 -1.80
CA ALA A 365 -35.45 -29.51 -1.22
C ALA A 365 -35.81 -29.00 0.18
N LYS A 366 -35.53 -27.73 0.49
CA LYS A 366 -35.86 -27.07 1.75
C LYS A 366 -37.22 -26.38 1.67
N ASN A 367 -37.95 -26.39 2.78
CA ASN A 367 -39.16 -25.59 2.88
C ASN A 367 -38.80 -24.10 2.82
N VAL A 368 -39.41 -23.40 1.88
CA VAL A 368 -39.19 -21.96 1.74
C VAL A 368 -40.09 -21.22 2.74
N ASN A 369 -39.46 -20.69 3.78
CA ASN A 369 -40.08 -19.80 4.75
C ASN A 369 -39.18 -18.59 5.03
N ASN A 370 -39.70 -17.59 5.75
CA ASN A 370 -38.96 -16.36 6.01
C ASN A 370 -37.63 -16.58 6.76
N GLU A 371 -37.62 -17.44 7.75
CA GLU A 371 -36.44 -17.74 8.59
C GLU A 371 -35.33 -18.37 7.74
N ILE A 372 -35.64 -19.41 6.99
CA ILE A 372 -34.69 -20.09 6.09
C ILE A 372 -34.21 -19.17 4.95
N MET A 373 -35.11 -18.31 4.42
CA MET A 373 -34.69 -17.32 3.44
C MET A 373 -33.70 -16.32 4.06
N LEU A 374 -33.96 -15.83 5.26
CA LEU A 374 -33.10 -14.87 5.94
C LEU A 374 -31.73 -15.48 6.29
N GLU A 375 -31.69 -16.74 6.75
CA GLU A 375 -30.46 -17.48 6.95
C GLU A 375 -29.65 -17.58 5.62
N ARG A 376 -30.29 -17.86 4.50
CA ARG A 376 -29.65 -17.94 3.19
C ARG A 376 -29.17 -16.57 2.70
N VAL A 377 -29.92 -15.47 2.96
CA VAL A 377 -29.50 -14.10 2.71
C VAL A 377 -28.19 -13.81 3.45
N GLN A 378 -28.14 -14.16 4.74
CA GLN A 378 -26.95 -13.99 5.58
C GLN A 378 -25.79 -14.85 5.08
N GLU A 379 -26.03 -16.14 4.78
CA GLU A 379 -25.00 -17.02 4.22
C GLU A 379 -24.42 -16.48 2.91
N TRP A 380 -25.27 -16.00 2.01
CA TRP A 380 -24.84 -15.49 0.71
C TRP A 380 -24.18 -14.13 0.81
N SER A 381 -24.46 -13.33 1.84
CA SER A 381 -23.75 -12.09 2.09
C SER A 381 -22.26 -12.32 2.32
N GLY A 382 -21.87 -13.44 2.95
CA GLY A 382 -20.47 -13.76 3.27
C GLY A 382 -19.83 -12.85 4.30
N PHE A 383 -20.56 -11.86 4.83
CA PHE A 383 -19.99 -10.84 5.74
C PHE A 383 -19.62 -11.40 7.11
N ASP A 384 -20.26 -12.45 7.60
CA ASP A 384 -19.91 -13.08 8.86
C ASP A 384 -18.51 -13.68 8.81
N GLU A 385 -18.20 -14.42 7.74
CA GLU A 385 -16.85 -15.00 7.56
C GLU A 385 -15.82 -13.88 7.31
N PHE A 386 -16.16 -12.89 6.49
CA PHE A 386 -15.32 -11.74 6.26
C PHE A 386 -14.96 -11.01 7.56
N ARG A 387 -15.97 -10.69 8.41
CA ARG A 387 -15.76 -10.03 9.71
C ARG A 387 -14.92 -10.88 10.65
N LYS A 388 -15.18 -12.18 10.70
CA LYS A 388 -14.41 -13.12 11.52
C LYS A 388 -12.93 -13.16 11.14
N VAL A 389 -12.63 -13.26 9.84
CA VAL A 389 -11.26 -13.29 9.33
C VAL A 389 -10.58 -11.95 9.56
N LEU A 390 -11.26 -10.83 9.27
CA LEU A 390 -10.71 -9.49 9.46
C LEU A 390 -10.48 -9.19 10.95
N ASN A 391 -11.41 -9.51 11.84
CA ASN A 391 -11.26 -9.31 13.29
C ASN A 391 -10.11 -10.15 13.87
N LYS A 392 -9.96 -11.42 13.41
CA LYS A 392 -8.82 -12.25 13.77
C LYS A 392 -7.49 -11.63 13.35
N PHE A 393 -7.44 -11.09 12.13
CA PHE A 393 -6.27 -10.39 11.62
C PHE A 393 -5.94 -9.15 12.45
N VAL A 394 -6.92 -8.27 12.67
CA VAL A 394 -6.75 -7.05 13.46
C VAL A 394 -6.25 -7.39 14.86
N LYS A 395 -6.83 -8.41 15.49
CA LYS A 395 -6.38 -8.88 16.80
C LYS A 395 -4.91 -9.29 16.77
N THR A 396 -4.51 -10.12 15.81
CA THR A 396 -3.13 -10.61 15.70
C THR A 396 -2.14 -9.47 15.45
N GLU A 397 -2.43 -8.58 14.49
CA GLU A 397 -1.55 -7.45 14.16
C GLU A 397 -1.39 -6.47 15.33
N LYS A 398 -2.48 -6.21 16.06
CA LYS A 398 -2.41 -5.32 17.22
C LYS A 398 -1.71 -5.96 18.43
N THR A 399 -1.89 -7.27 18.61
CA THR A 399 -1.13 -8.00 19.63
C THR A 399 0.37 -7.94 19.32
N ASN A 400 0.78 -8.26 18.09
CA ASN A 400 2.19 -8.20 17.68
C ASN A 400 2.77 -6.78 17.81
N ALA A 401 2.01 -5.75 17.41
CA ALA A 401 2.44 -4.37 17.55
C ALA A 401 2.54 -3.92 19.02
N PHE A 402 1.66 -4.43 19.88
CA PHE A 402 1.70 -4.16 21.32
C PHE A 402 2.90 -4.86 21.97
N GLU A 403 3.16 -6.11 21.64
CA GLU A 403 4.33 -6.85 22.10
C GLU A 403 5.63 -6.16 21.67
N ASP A 404 5.75 -5.75 20.38
CA ASP A 404 6.89 -5.01 19.86
C ASP A 404 7.09 -3.64 20.53
N PHE A 405 6.01 -2.99 20.95
CA PHE A 405 6.08 -1.78 21.78
C PHE A 405 6.63 -2.07 23.18
N LEU A 406 6.15 -3.13 23.84
CA LEU A 406 6.62 -3.53 25.17
C LEU A 406 8.09 -3.97 25.14
N ASP A 407 8.47 -4.73 24.12
CA ASP A 407 9.86 -5.15 23.92
C ASP A 407 10.79 -3.96 23.74
N THR A 408 10.35 -2.94 22.99
CA THR A 408 11.13 -1.70 22.80
C THR A 408 11.30 -0.94 24.11
N ILE A 409 10.25 -0.83 24.94
CA ILE A 409 10.37 -0.25 26.27
C ILE A 409 11.35 -1.07 27.12
N ASN A 410 11.25 -2.39 27.07
CA ASN A 410 12.11 -3.27 27.85
C ASN A 410 13.58 -3.11 27.45
N GLU A 411 13.87 -3.06 26.13
CA GLU A 411 15.22 -2.82 25.61
C GLU A 411 15.78 -1.48 26.08
N ASP A 412 14.99 -0.41 25.98
CA ASP A 412 15.39 0.94 26.43
C ASP A 412 15.69 0.98 27.94
N ILE A 413 14.82 0.37 28.74
CA ILE A 413 15.03 0.29 30.20
C ILE A 413 16.25 -0.56 30.54
N GLU A 414 16.52 -1.65 29.82
CA GLU A 414 17.74 -2.45 30.00
C GLU A 414 19.00 -1.66 29.69
N GLU A 415 18.99 -0.88 28.62
CA GLU A 415 20.12 -0.02 28.26
C GLU A 415 20.32 1.07 29.30
N ALA A 416 19.23 1.66 29.79
CA ALA A 416 19.29 2.64 30.88
C ALA A 416 19.85 2.05 32.21
N ILE A 417 19.43 0.82 32.56
CA ILE A 417 19.99 0.12 33.73
C ILE A 417 21.50 -0.12 33.58
N LYS A 418 21.91 -0.65 32.41
CA LYS A 418 23.33 -0.88 32.11
C LYS A 418 24.15 0.41 32.19
N GLY A 419 23.61 1.53 31.67
CA GLY A 419 24.25 2.83 31.77
C GLY A 419 24.45 3.23 33.23
N LYS A 420 23.43 3.11 34.06
CA LYS A 420 23.50 3.41 35.50
C LYS A 420 24.42 2.45 36.29
N GLU A 421 24.43 1.17 35.95
CA GLU A 421 25.37 0.19 36.55
C GLU A 421 26.82 0.53 36.20
N ASN A 422 27.07 1.01 34.98
CA ASN A 422 28.39 1.52 34.59
C ASN A 422 28.76 2.80 35.39
N ASP A 423 27.79 3.71 35.60
CA ASP A 423 28.00 4.90 36.45
C ASP A 423 28.51 4.53 37.85
N ILE A 424 27.86 3.55 38.48
CA ILE A 424 28.31 3.07 39.81
C ILE A 424 29.72 2.51 39.72
N LYS A 425 30.03 1.74 38.71
CA LYS A 425 31.33 1.15 38.48
C LYS A 425 32.42 2.20 38.31
N TYR A 426 32.09 3.28 37.55
CA TYR A 426 33.00 4.43 37.40
C TYR A 426 33.22 5.20 38.68
N LEU A 427 32.21 5.32 39.55
CA LEU A 427 32.35 5.96 40.86
C LEU A 427 33.19 5.12 41.82
N HIS A 428 33.29 3.79 41.60
CA HIS A 428 34.13 2.91 42.41
C HIS A 428 35.59 2.82 41.96
N ASP A 429 35.85 2.75 40.65
CA ASP A 429 37.15 2.35 40.10
C ASP A 429 37.98 3.53 39.53
N GLY A 430 37.46 4.77 39.56
CA GLY A 430 38.19 6.04 39.27
C GLY A 430 39.02 6.04 37.97
N GLU A 431 40.36 6.14 38.10
CA GLU A 431 41.29 6.36 37.00
C GLU A 431 41.33 5.22 35.95
N GLU A 432 41.23 3.96 36.38
CA GLU A 432 41.30 2.80 35.49
C GLU A 432 40.14 2.75 34.49
N GLN A 433 39.01 3.33 34.86
CA GLN A 433 37.85 3.37 33.99
C GLN A 433 37.87 4.50 32.94
N ILE A 434 38.57 5.59 33.25
CA ILE A 434 38.80 6.69 32.32
C ILE A 434 39.62 6.21 31.12
N GLU A 435 40.72 5.45 31.36
CA GLU A 435 41.50 4.86 30.29
C GLU A 435 40.70 3.86 29.44
N LYS A 436 39.87 3.03 30.07
CA LYS A 436 39.02 2.07 29.33
C LYS A 436 37.98 2.77 28.42
N LEU A 437 37.41 3.89 28.84
CA LEU A 437 36.47 4.67 28.03
C LEU A 437 37.13 5.34 26.84
N GLU A 438 38.31 5.86 26.99
CA GLU A 438 39.10 6.42 25.89
C GLU A 438 39.44 5.34 24.87
N HIS A 439 39.72 4.11 25.31
CA HIS A 439 39.97 2.98 24.44
C HIS A 439 38.71 2.52 23.71
N VAL A 440 37.56 2.50 24.38
CA VAL A 440 36.24 2.17 23.74
C VAL A 440 35.87 3.20 22.67
N LYS A 441 36.11 4.49 22.93
CA LYS A 441 35.90 5.58 21.97
C LYS A 441 36.75 5.40 20.71
N LEU A 442 38.03 5.08 20.87
CA LEU A 442 38.93 4.81 19.76
C LEU A 442 38.49 3.60 18.93
N ASN A 443 38.12 2.53 19.59
CA ASN A 443 37.62 1.31 18.91
C ASN A 443 36.34 1.57 18.11
N LEU A 444 35.38 2.36 18.66
CA LEU A 444 34.17 2.74 17.93
C LEU A 444 34.46 3.60 16.70
N GLN A 445 35.46 4.50 16.78
CA GLN A 445 35.89 5.31 15.64
C GLN A 445 36.55 4.47 14.53
N GLU A 446 37.41 3.52 14.92
CA GLU A 446 38.04 2.58 13.97
C GLU A 446 37.01 1.66 13.30
N GLU A 447 36.06 1.16 14.07
CA GLU A 447 35.00 0.29 13.55
C GLU A 447 34.11 1.02 12.53
N LEU A 448 33.74 2.28 12.81
CA LEU A 448 33.05 3.12 11.85
C LEU A 448 33.85 3.33 10.57
N GLY A 449 35.14 3.54 10.70
CA GLY A 449 36.06 3.66 9.55
C GLY A 449 36.02 2.41 8.67
N LYS A 450 36.08 1.23 9.29
CA LYS A 450 36.01 -0.06 8.60
C LYS A 450 34.68 -0.27 7.91
N ILE A 451 33.55 0.01 8.60
CA ILE A 451 32.22 -0.09 8.02
C ILE A 451 32.06 0.84 6.81
N ARG A 452 32.50 2.10 6.92
CA ARG A 452 32.46 3.06 5.80
C ARG A 452 33.30 2.62 4.60
N GLN A 453 34.44 2.03 4.83
CA GLN A 453 35.29 1.50 3.76
C GLN A 453 34.65 0.27 3.08
N GLU A 454 34.13 -0.66 3.88
CA GLU A 454 33.54 -1.92 3.43
C GLU A 454 32.31 -1.67 2.53
N PHE A 455 31.46 -0.70 2.90
CA PHE A 455 30.26 -0.31 2.16
C PHE A 455 30.40 1.02 1.40
N SER A 456 31.62 1.35 0.96
CA SER A 456 31.86 2.55 0.13
C SER A 456 31.14 2.42 -1.21
N GLN A 457 30.81 3.55 -1.83
CA GLN A 457 30.16 3.56 -3.16
C GLN A 457 30.96 2.79 -4.21
N GLU A 458 32.29 2.80 -4.13
CA GLU A 458 33.16 2.02 -5.01
C GLU A 458 33.00 0.52 -4.80
N ASN A 459 33.01 0.05 -3.55
CA ASN A 459 32.87 -1.37 -3.24
C ASN A 459 31.45 -1.87 -3.56
N VAL A 460 30.42 -1.06 -3.32
CA VAL A 460 29.04 -1.39 -3.74
C VAL A 460 28.96 -1.47 -5.26
N SER A 461 29.57 -0.53 -6.00
CA SER A 461 29.58 -0.54 -7.47
C SER A 461 30.28 -1.77 -8.03
N GLU A 462 31.39 -2.17 -7.45
CA GLU A 462 32.16 -3.34 -7.88
C GLU A 462 31.34 -4.63 -7.81
N ARG A 463 30.46 -4.76 -6.81
CA ARG A 463 29.58 -5.93 -6.67
C ARG A 463 28.57 -6.06 -7.81
N PHE A 464 28.28 -5.00 -8.54
CA PHE A 464 27.33 -4.98 -9.68
C PHE A 464 28.02 -4.85 -11.05
N LYS A 465 29.34 -5.02 -11.16
CA LYS A 465 30.06 -5.00 -12.45
C LYS A 465 29.60 -6.09 -13.42
N PHE A 466 29.15 -7.23 -12.92
CA PHE A 466 28.63 -8.31 -13.76
C PHE A 466 27.43 -7.88 -14.62
N VAL A 467 26.74 -6.78 -14.23
CA VAL A 467 25.58 -6.26 -14.97
C VAL A 467 26.02 -5.78 -16.35
N GLU A 468 27.08 -4.99 -16.42
CA GLU A 468 27.68 -4.53 -17.68
C GLU A 468 28.21 -5.72 -18.49
N ASP A 469 28.89 -6.65 -17.82
CA ASP A 469 29.47 -7.85 -18.51
C ASP A 469 28.36 -8.70 -19.15
N ILE A 470 27.24 -8.95 -18.46
CA ILE A 470 26.12 -9.70 -19.04
C ILE A 470 25.47 -8.93 -20.17
N ILE A 471 25.30 -7.62 -20.06
CA ILE A 471 24.74 -6.80 -21.14
C ILE A 471 25.63 -6.89 -22.38
N GLU A 472 26.93 -6.58 -22.27
CA GLU A 472 27.87 -6.47 -23.38
C GLU A 472 28.24 -7.83 -23.99
N ASN A 473 28.38 -8.87 -23.17
CA ASN A 473 28.90 -10.14 -23.61
C ASN A 473 27.85 -11.22 -23.85
N HIS A 474 26.68 -11.11 -23.26
CA HIS A 474 25.60 -12.09 -23.39
C HIS A 474 24.40 -11.56 -24.17
N ILE A 475 23.85 -10.40 -23.80
CA ILE A 475 22.62 -9.88 -24.41
C ILE A 475 22.90 -9.20 -25.76
N GLU A 476 23.91 -8.33 -25.85
CA GLU A 476 24.28 -7.66 -27.13
C GLU A 476 24.78 -8.64 -28.20
N LYS A 477 25.37 -9.76 -27.79
CA LYS A 477 25.88 -10.80 -28.70
C LYS A 477 24.92 -11.96 -28.90
N ALA A 478 23.70 -11.90 -28.33
CA ALA A 478 22.72 -12.95 -28.49
C ALA A 478 22.25 -13.07 -29.94
N ASP A 479 22.17 -14.30 -30.41
CA ASP A 479 21.85 -14.70 -31.79
C ASP A 479 20.40 -15.15 -31.97
N SER A 480 19.64 -15.24 -30.88
CA SER A 480 18.24 -15.62 -30.88
C SER A 480 17.42 -14.87 -29.81
N GLU A 481 16.11 -14.78 -30.04
CA GLU A 481 15.16 -14.15 -29.08
C GLU A 481 15.15 -14.87 -27.73
N ASP A 482 15.12 -16.21 -27.75
CA ASP A 482 15.10 -17.02 -26.54
C ASP A 482 16.34 -16.78 -25.67
N LYS A 483 17.49 -16.56 -26.31
CA LYS A 483 18.73 -16.26 -25.62
C LYS A 483 18.71 -14.86 -24.99
N ILE A 484 18.17 -13.86 -25.70
CA ILE A 484 17.98 -12.51 -25.14
C ILE A 484 17.07 -12.57 -23.90
N VAL A 485 15.94 -13.28 -23.98
CA VAL A 485 14.99 -13.43 -22.87
C VAL A 485 15.65 -14.15 -21.70
N THR A 486 16.32 -15.27 -21.95
CA THR A 486 16.97 -16.08 -20.90
C THR A 486 18.07 -15.30 -20.18
N GLU A 487 18.96 -14.64 -20.92
CA GLU A 487 20.03 -13.85 -20.30
C GLU A 487 19.51 -12.62 -19.57
N THR A 488 18.42 -12.03 -20.06
CA THR A 488 17.73 -10.96 -19.34
C THR A 488 17.19 -11.45 -18.00
N ILE A 489 16.49 -12.58 -17.96
CA ILE A 489 15.96 -13.14 -16.71
C ILE A 489 17.09 -13.47 -15.74
N ASN A 490 18.17 -14.12 -16.24
CA ASN A 490 19.34 -14.48 -15.44
C ASN A 490 19.98 -13.23 -14.80
N LEU A 491 20.08 -12.14 -15.55
CA LEU A 491 20.61 -10.87 -15.05
C LEU A 491 19.81 -10.33 -13.86
N TYR A 492 18.48 -10.33 -13.97
CA TYR A 492 17.61 -9.85 -12.89
C TYR A 492 17.71 -10.73 -11.64
N ASP A 493 17.68 -12.04 -11.81
CA ASP A 493 17.79 -12.99 -10.71
C ASP A 493 19.15 -12.90 -10.01
N LEU A 494 20.22 -12.68 -10.76
CA LEU A 494 21.55 -12.49 -10.20
C LEU A 494 21.68 -11.15 -9.46
N ALA A 495 21.15 -10.07 -10.06
CA ALA A 495 21.16 -8.75 -9.42
C ALA A 495 20.39 -8.74 -8.09
N ASP A 496 19.24 -9.40 -8.02
CA ASP A 496 18.47 -9.50 -6.78
C ASP A 496 19.17 -10.34 -5.70
N LYS A 497 19.84 -11.42 -6.10
CA LYS A 497 20.69 -12.23 -5.20
C LYS A 497 21.88 -11.43 -4.65
N VAL A 498 22.58 -10.68 -5.51
CA VAL A 498 23.72 -9.86 -5.07
C VAL A 498 23.25 -8.73 -4.14
N LYS A 499 22.15 -8.07 -4.47
CA LYS A 499 21.53 -7.07 -3.60
C LYS A 499 21.15 -7.68 -2.24
N SER A 500 20.44 -8.81 -2.24
CA SER A 500 20.04 -9.47 -1.00
C SER A 500 21.23 -9.83 -0.12
N ALA A 501 22.30 -10.41 -0.72
CA ALA A 501 23.53 -10.74 -0.01
C ALA A 501 24.21 -9.48 0.58
N LEU A 502 24.24 -8.37 -0.16
CA LEU A 502 24.78 -7.10 0.32
C LEU A 502 24.04 -6.61 1.57
N PHE A 503 22.71 -6.63 1.54
CA PHE A 503 21.91 -6.17 2.68
C PHE A 503 21.94 -7.13 3.86
N ASP A 504 22.06 -8.44 3.64
CA ASP A 504 22.26 -9.42 4.70
C ASP A 504 23.64 -9.25 5.38
N GLU A 505 24.68 -8.96 4.61
CA GLU A 505 26.02 -8.64 5.12
C GLU A 505 25.99 -7.33 5.91
N MET A 506 25.36 -6.27 5.36
CA MET A 506 25.15 -5.03 6.10
C MET A 506 24.40 -5.27 7.40
N LYS A 507 23.33 -6.05 7.38
CA LYS A 507 22.55 -6.40 8.57
C LYS A 507 23.46 -7.02 9.63
N SER A 508 24.27 -7.99 9.27
CA SER A 508 25.17 -8.65 10.23
C SER A 508 26.22 -7.70 10.82
N ARG A 509 26.63 -6.67 10.07
CA ARG A 509 27.70 -5.74 10.49
C ARG A 509 27.21 -4.54 11.29
N ILE A 510 26.00 -4.05 10.97
CA ILE A 510 25.51 -2.77 11.54
C ILE A 510 24.22 -2.89 12.35
N GLU A 511 23.66 -4.09 12.54
CA GLU A 511 22.39 -4.29 13.28
C GLU A 511 22.48 -3.86 14.76
N ALA A 512 23.69 -3.91 15.33
CA ALA A 512 23.97 -3.38 16.69
C ALA A 512 23.78 -1.85 16.80
N TYR A 513 23.80 -1.14 15.68
CA TYR A 513 23.71 0.34 15.64
C TYR A 513 22.41 0.80 15.00
N VAL A 514 22.00 0.15 13.92
CA VAL A 514 20.84 0.53 13.13
C VAL A 514 20.13 -0.71 12.60
N LYS A 515 18.81 -0.81 12.80
CA LYS A 515 18.03 -1.92 12.26
C LYS A 515 18.00 -1.83 10.73
N VAL A 516 18.65 -2.79 10.07
CA VAL A 516 18.64 -2.91 8.61
C VAL A 516 17.35 -3.61 8.19
N ARG A 517 16.57 -2.96 7.33
CA ARG A 517 15.38 -3.55 6.70
C ARG A 517 15.78 -4.21 5.39
N LYS A 518 14.95 -5.14 4.92
CA LYS A 518 15.08 -5.68 3.58
C LYS A 518 14.97 -4.53 2.57
N SER A 519 15.90 -4.48 1.61
CA SER A 519 15.90 -3.43 0.60
C SER A 519 14.62 -3.43 -0.22
N GLU A 520 14.03 -2.26 -0.40
CA GLU A 520 12.83 -2.04 -1.23
C GLU A 520 13.21 -1.64 -2.67
N VAL A 521 14.48 -1.58 -3.00
CA VAL A 521 14.96 -1.28 -4.35
C VAL A 521 14.74 -2.47 -5.26
N PHE A 522 14.06 -2.26 -6.37
CA PHE A 522 13.76 -3.28 -7.35
C PHE A 522 14.41 -2.95 -8.69
N PHE A 523 15.07 -3.94 -9.26
CA PHE A 523 15.51 -3.86 -10.64
C PHE A 523 14.28 -4.02 -11.54
N LYS A 524 13.84 -2.93 -12.18
CA LYS A 524 12.60 -2.91 -12.97
C LYS A 524 12.74 -3.75 -14.23
N LYS A 525 12.04 -4.88 -14.28
CA LYS A 525 12.04 -5.78 -15.45
C LYS A 525 11.39 -5.10 -16.66
N PRO A 526 12.00 -5.16 -17.86
CA PRO A 526 11.38 -4.68 -19.09
C PRO A 526 10.23 -5.59 -19.51
N ASP A 527 9.24 -5.02 -20.16
CA ASP A 527 8.18 -5.78 -20.82
C ASP A 527 8.72 -6.29 -22.17
N LEU A 528 9.35 -7.47 -22.12
CA LEU A 528 10.00 -8.08 -23.29
C LEU A 528 9.00 -8.38 -24.43
N ASP A 529 7.75 -8.72 -24.11
CA ASP A 529 6.73 -8.98 -25.11
C ASP A 529 6.36 -7.69 -25.85
N LYS A 530 6.26 -6.59 -25.13
CA LYS A 530 6.00 -5.26 -25.70
C LYS A 530 7.17 -4.82 -26.59
N ILE A 531 8.40 -4.93 -26.11
CA ILE A 531 9.62 -4.57 -26.87
C ILE A 531 9.71 -5.41 -28.14
N LYS A 532 9.42 -6.72 -28.06
CA LYS A 532 9.36 -7.63 -29.20
C LYS A 532 8.30 -7.25 -30.21
N ALA A 533 7.08 -6.93 -29.73
CA ALA A 533 6.00 -6.50 -30.60
C ALA A 533 6.31 -5.19 -31.34
N GLU A 534 6.97 -4.24 -30.68
CA GLU A 534 7.43 -2.99 -31.29
C GLU A 534 8.56 -3.24 -32.31
N ALA A 535 9.53 -4.06 -32.00
CA ALA A 535 10.60 -4.46 -32.90
C ALA A 535 10.04 -5.13 -34.18
N THR A 536 9.08 -6.02 -34.03
CA THR A 536 8.41 -6.68 -35.14
C THR A 536 7.67 -5.68 -36.04
N LYS A 537 6.99 -4.68 -35.46
CA LYS A 537 6.33 -3.61 -36.22
C LYS A 537 7.32 -2.73 -36.99
N GLN A 538 8.48 -2.42 -36.41
CA GLN A 538 9.51 -1.63 -37.06
C GLN A 538 10.27 -2.39 -38.17
N ALA A 539 10.27 -3.72 -38.11
CA ALA A 539 10.91 -4.58 -39.10
C ALA A 539 10.01 -4.94 -40.31
N ILE A 540 8.83 -4.31 -40.38
CA ILE A 540 7.90 -4.51 -41.51
C ILE A 540 8.41 -3.80 -42.76
N TYR A 541 8.44 -4.53 -43.86
CA TYR A 541 8.74 -3.99 -45.18
C TYR A 541 7.74 -4.48 -46.23
N THR A 542 7.68 -3.79 -47.35
CA THR A 542 6.74 -4.12 -48.41
C THR A 542 7.50 -4.79 -49.58
N VAL A 543 7.07 -5.97 -49.96
CA VAL A 543 7.61 -6.68 -51.11
C VAL A 543 6.61 -6.62 -52.25
N ASP A 544 7.08 -6.26 -53.43
CA ASP A 544 6.29 -6.33 -54.65
C ASP A 544 6.32 -7.77 -55.19
N VAL A 545 5.24 -8.48 -55.03
CA VAL A 545 5.09 -9.81 -55.61
C VAL A 545 4.54 -9.67 -57.04
N ILE A 546 5.34 -10.07 -58.01
CA ILE A 546 4.99 -10.04 -59.42
C ILE A 546 4.36 -11.37 -59.81
N GLU A 547 3.03 -11.41 -59.95
CA GLU A 547 2.35 -12.57 -60.51
C GLU A 547 2.17 -12.44 -62.02
N GLU A 548 2.76 -13.41 -62.74
CA GLU A 548 2.51 -13.53 -64.17
C GLU A 548 1.19 -14.29 -64.40
N ARG A 549 0.19 -13.61 -64.93
CA ARG A 549 -1.07 -14.26 -65.34
C ARG A 549 -1.15 -14.36 -66.88
N PRO A 550 -1.44 -15.52 -67.43
CA PRO A 550 -1.68 -15.65 -68.86
C PRO A 550 -3.03 -15.01 -69.21
N ILE A 551 -3.11 -14.20 -70.23
CA ILE A 551 -4.36 -13.67 -70.75
C ILE A 551 -4.99 -14.67 -71.69
N PRO A 552 -6.23 -15.15 -71.45
CA PRO A 552 -6.92 -16.01 -72.42
C PRO A 552 -7.39 -15.16 -73.61
N GLY A 553 -7.08 -15.64 -74.82
CA GLY A 553 -7.73 -15.17 -76.07
C GLY A 553 -6.88 -14.21 -76.90
N GLY A 554 -6.15 -14.76 -77.85
CA GLY A 554 -5.61 -14.05 -78.99
C GLY A 554 -5.24 -15.07 -80.02
N CYS A 555 -5.97 -15.14 -81.13
CA CYS A 555 -5.58 -15.82 -82.34
C CYS A 555 -4.29 -15.21 -82.84
N CYS A 556 -3.30 -16.04 -83.10
CA CYS A 556 -1.97 -15.74 -83.58
C CYS A 556 -0.89 -15.48 -82.53
N GLY A 557 -0.34 -16.53 -81.95
CA GLY A 557 1.06 -16.87 -81.74
C GLY A 557 1.90 -16.04 -80.76
N LYS A 558 1.44 -15.01 -80.08
CA LYS A 558 2.21 -14.31 -79.08
C LYS A 558 1.47 -14.27 -77.74
N LYS A 559 1.90 -15.09 -76.78
CA LYS A 559 1.41 -15.05 -75.39
C LYS A 559 1.79 -13.70 -74.75
N LYS A 560 0.80 -12.82 -74.57
CA LYS A 560 0.97 -11.61 -73.78
C LYS A 560 0.89 -11.98 -72.30
N LYS A 561 1.89 -11.63 -71.53
CA LYS A 561 1.89 -11.78 -70.07
C LYS A 561 1.42 -10.46 -69.45
N LYS A 562 0.50 -10.52 -68.52
CA LYS A 562 0.09 -9.37 -67.73
C LYS A 562 0.69 -9.49 -66.35
N TYR A 563 1.43 -8.48 -65.94
CA TYR A 563 2.07 -8.43 -64.62
C TYR A 563 1.12 -7.71 -63.66
N THR A 564 0.80 -8.37 -62.58
CA THR A 564 0.07 -7.72 -61.46
C THR A 564 1.03 -7.64 -60.30
N VAL A 565 1.31 -6.43 -59.87
CA VAL A 565 2.14 -6.23 -58.66
C VAL A 565 1.18 -6.18 -57.49
N GLN A 566 1.30 -7.18 -56.62
CA GLN A 566 0.65 -7.15 -55.31
C GLN A 566 1.69 -6.78 -54.27
N LYS A 567 1.39 -5.78 -53.46
CA LYS A 567 2.22 -5.42 -52.34
C LYS A 567 1.93 -6.39 -51.19
N LYS A 568 2.91 -7.19 -50.83
CA LYS A 568 2.85 -8.07 -49.67
C LYS A 568 3.69 -7.47 -48.53
N VAL A 569 3.10 -7.38 -47.38
CA VAL A 569 3.80 -6.91 -46.19
C VAL A 569 4.47 -8.10 -45.52
N GLU A 570 5.77 -8.03 -45.34
CA GLU A 570 6.56 -9.09 -44.71
C GLU A 570 7.41 -8.51 -43.57
N VAL A 571 7.73 -9.33 -42.59
CA VAL A 571 8.61 -8.99 -41.48
C VAL A 571 10.01 -9.51 -41.82
N ASN A 572 11.02 -8.66 -41.66
CA ASN A 572 12.42 -9.09 -41.76
C ASN A 572 12.88 -9.65 -40.38
N PRO A 573 13.07 -10.98 -40.25
CA PRO A 573 13.39 -11.58 -38.97
C PRO A 573 14.72 -11.13 -38.37
N GLU A 574 15.74 -10.94 -39.21
CA GLU A 574 17.06 -10.47 -38.75
C GLU A 574 17.02 -9.02 -38.24
N MET A 575 16.27 -8.17 -38.96
CA MET A 575 16.05 -6.79 -38.55
C MET A 575 15.23 -6.72 -37.27
N ALA A 576 14.16 -7.54 -37.15
CA ALA A 576 13.35 -7.62 -35.95
C ALA A 576 14.18 -8.05 -34.74
N LEU A 577 14.99 -9.10 -34.87
CA LEU A 577 15.88 -9.57 -33.83
C LEU A 577 16.89 -8.49 -33.42
N ARG A 578 17.48 -7.79 -34.38
CA ARG A 578 18.44 -6.71 -34.09
C ARG A 578 17.77 -5.55 -33.34
N ILE A 579 16.59 -5.14 -33.75
CA ILE A 579 15.83 -4.06 -33.07
C ILE A 579 15.41 -4.52 -31.68
N PHE A 580 14.89 -5.74 -31.55
CA PHE A 580 14.50 -6.31 -30.27
C PHE A 580 15.67 -6.33 -29.27
N ARG A 581 16.85 -6.81 -29.73
CA ARG A 581 18.07 -6.83 -28.94
C ARG A 581 18.49 -5.43 -28.49
N ASN A 582 18.60 -4.48 -29.43
CA ASN A 582 19.04 -3.13 -29.12
C ASN A 582 18.08 -2.43 -28.14
N ASN A 583 16.79 -2.49 -28.39
CA ASN A 583 15.79 -1.90 -27.49
C ASN A 583 15.81 -2.57 -26.10
N THR A 584 16.05 -3.88 -26.04
CA THR A 584 16.19 -4.61 -24.77
C THR A 584 17.43 -4.12 -24.01
N VAL A 585 18.57 -3.98 -24.69
CA VAL A 585 19.82 -3.47 -24.11
C VAL A 585 19.62 -2.04 -23.60
N ASP A 586 19.00 -1.15 -24.36
CA ASP A 586 18.74 0.23 -23.95
C ASP A 586 17.88 0.29 -22.69
N HIS A 587 16.78 -0.45 -22.68
CA HIS A 587 15.89 -0.52 -21.50
C HIS A 587 16.55 -1.12 -20.26
N ILE A 588 17.36 -2.17 -20.43
CA ILE A 588 18.06 -2.81 -19.31
C ILE A 588 19.16 -1.89 -18.80
N SER A 589 19.91 -1.22 -19.67
CA SER A 589 21.01 -0.32 -19.28
C SER A 589 20.50 0.88 -18.49
N GLU A 590 19.38 1.48 -18.91
CA GLU A 590 18.72 2.55 -18.17
C GLU A 590 18.22 2.07 -16.80
N ALA A 591 17.52 0.93 -16.79
CA ALA A 591 17.01 0.34 -15.55
C ALA A 591 18.14 -0.10 -14.61
N ALA A 592 19.26 -0.61 -15.13
CA ALA A 592 20.44 -1.02 -14.36
C ALA A 592 21.13 0.18 -13.72
N THR A 593 21.29 1.26 -14.45
CA THR A 593 21.86 2.51 -13.92
C THR A 593 21.04 3.01 -12.74
N LYS A 594 19.73 3.12 -12.94
CA LYS A 594 18.82 3.58 -11.88
C LYS A 594 18.82 2.64 -10.67
N PHE A 595 18.77 1.32 -10.90
CA PHE A 595 18.83 0.32 -9.83
C PHE A 595 20.12 0.43 -9.01
N LYS A 596 21.28 0.57 -9.66
CA LYS A 596 22.55 0.75 -8.96
C LYS A 596 22.61 2.03 -8.14
N GLU A 597 22.09 3.13 -8.68
CA GLU A 597 22.01 4.41 -7.97
C GLU A 597 21.11 4.27 -6.72
N GLU A 598 19.92 3.70 -6.86
CA GLU A 598 18.99 3.50 -5.75
C GLU A 598 19.58 2.58 -4.65
N VAL A 599 20.29 1.50 -5.03
CA VAL A 599 21.00 0.63 -4.06
C VAL A 599 22.08 1.40 -3.33
N LYS A 600 22.89 2.20 -4.04
CA LYS A 600 23.92 3.05 -3.43
C LYS A 600 23.33 4.06 -2.45
N GLU A 601 22.27 4.75 -2.84
CA GLU A 601 21.60 5.72 -1.98
C GLU A 601 21.04 5.07 -0.71
N GLU A 602 20.47 3.88 -0.83
CA GLU A 602 19.95 3.14 0.32
C GLU A 602 21.10 2.70 1.26
N VAL A 603 22.21 2.19 0.72
CA VAL A 603 23.42 1.85 1.48
C VAL A 603 23.98 3.09 2.19
N ASP A 604 24.15 4.21 1.47
CA ASP A 604 24.65 5.46 2.03
C ASP A 604 23.74 6.00 3.14
N SER A 605 22.43 5.84 3.00
CA SER A 605 21.47 6.18 4.06
C SER A 605 21.70 5.38 5.33
N TYR A 606 21.95 4.06 5.22
CA TYR A 606 22.28 3.24 6.39
C TYR A 606 23.62 3.62 7.01
N ILE A 607 24.66 3.81 6.21
CA ILE A 607 25.99 4.22 6.67
C ILE A 607 25.92 5.59 7.36
N SER A 608 25.13 6.52 6.84
CA SER A 608 24.90 7.82 7.47
C SER A 608 24.19 7.70 8.82
N LYS A 609 23.18 6.82 8.93
CA LYS A 609 22.48 6.54 10.19
C LYS A 609 23.40 5.90 11.22
N VAL A 610 24.27 4.94 10.81
CA VAL A 610 25.29 4.36 11.69
C VAL A 610 26.25 5.43 12.17
N GLY A 611 26.70 6.30 11.26
CA GLY A 611 27.58 7.42 11.61
C GLY A 611 26.93 8.38 12.62
N ALA A 612 25.65 8.68 12.47
CA ALA A 612 24.89 9.51 13.40
C ALA A 612 24.72 8.82 14.76
N ALA A 613 24.31 7.56 14.78
CA ALA A 613 24.13 6.78 16.01
C ALA A 613 25.45 6.61 16.80
N GLN A 614 26.56 6.35 16.10
CA GLN A 614 27.86 6.25 16.73
C GLN A 614 28.37 7.61 17.23
N LYS A 615 28.17 8.69 16.44
CA LYS A 615 28.54 10.05 16.87
C LYS A 615 27.77 10.46 18.12
N GLU A 616 26.51 10.09 18.21
CA GLU A 616 25.67 10.31 19.39
C GLU A 616 26.21 9.51 20.59
N LYS A 617 26.47 8.20 20.43
CA LYS A 617 27.07 7.36 21.46
C LYS A 617 28.46 7.89 21.92
N ILE A 618 29.32 8.31 21.00
CA ILE A 618 30.60 8.91 21.32
C ILE A 618 30.41 10.23 22.06
N GLY A 619 29.46 11.07 21.63
CA GLY A 619 29.17 12.34 22.30
C GLY A 619 28.58 12.17 23.70
N GLU A 620 27.76 11.13 23.89
CA GLU A 620 27.23 10.75 25.21
C GLU A 620 28.34 10.25 26.13
N GLN A 621 29.20 9.34 25.64
CA GLN A 621 30.35 8.83 26.39
C GLN A 621 31.30 9.97 26.75
N GLN A 622 31.50 10.91 25.85
CA GLN A 622 32.38 12.06 26.09
C GLN A 622 31.82 13.02 27.14
N ARG A 623 30.52 13.35 27.07
CA ARG A 623 29.82 14.14 28.09
C ARG A 623 29.86 13.43 29.45
N HIS A 624 29.60 12.13 29.43
CA HIS A 624 29.64 11.30 30.63
C HIS A 624 31.01 11.26 31.27
N LEU A 625 32.09 11.15 30.48
CA LEU A 625 33.46 11.21 30.90
C LEU A 625 33.79 12.57 31.54
N GLU A 626 33.38 13.69 30.95
CA GLU A 626 33.59 15.04 31.46
C GLU A 626 32.83 15.28 32.78
N GLU A 627 31.56 14.80 32.84
CA GLU A 627 30.77 14.87 34.08
C GLU A 627 31.36 14.03 35.21
N LEU A 628 31.91 12.83 34.90
CA LEU A 628 32.54 11.96 35.87
C LEU A 628 33.89 12.52 36.35
N LYS A 629 34.73 13.03 35.45
CA LYS A 629 35.97 13.74 35.80
C LYS A 629 35.68 14.89 36.74
N ALA A 630 34.71 15.74 36.40
CA ALA A 630 34.31 16.87 37.24
C ALA A 630 33.75 16.43 38.61
N LYS A 631 32.98 15.33 38.66
CA LYS A 631 32.43 14.77 39.91
C LYS A 631 33.50 14.11 40.78
N TYR A 632 34.49 13.46 40.17
CA TYR A 632 35.58 12.78 40.89
C TYR A 632 36.59 13.78 41.48
N GLU A 633 36.96 14.80 40.72
CA GLU A 633 37.89 15.84 41.17
C GLU A 633 37.30 16.76 42.27
N ALA A 634 35.98 16.90 42.35
CA ALA A 634 35.29 17.83 43.25
C ALA A 634 34.67 17.20 44.51
N SER A 635 34.66 15.87 44.69
CA SER A 635 33.80 15.22 45.68
C SER A 635 34.56 14.53 46.81
N SER A 636 34.14 14.76 48.05
CA SER A 636 34.58 13.96 49.20
C SER A 636 34.05 12.53 49.17
N GLN A 637 34.70 11.58 49.87
CA GLN A 637 34.22 10.18 49.94
C GLN A 637 32.76 10.03 50.42
N ALA A 638 32.25 10.93 51.23
CA ALA A 638 30.87 10.92 51.70
C ALA A 638 29.88 11.31 50.60
N GLU A 639 30.25 12.27 49.74
CA GLU A 639 29.45 12.70 48.59
C GLU A 639 29.42 11.63 47.48
N LEU A 640 30.53 10.90 47.25
CA LEU A 640 30.60 9.76 46.36
C LEU A 640 29.66 8.63 46.78
N ARG A 641 29.65 8.26 48.09
CA ARG A 641 28.70 7.28 48.63
C ARG A 641 27.24 7.73 48.46
N GLY A 642 26.94 9.02 48.65
CA GLY A 642 25.61 9.57 48.45
C GLY A 642 25.15 9.44 46.99
N LYS A 643 26.05 9.69 46.03
CA LYS A 643 25.77 9.54 44.60
C LYS A 643 25.56 8.06 44.19
N ILE A 644 26.38 7.14 44.72
CA ILE A 644 26.21 5.70 44.48
C ILE A 644 24.83 5.24 44.99
N ASN A 645 24.44 5.56 46.20
CA ASN A 645 23.15 5.19 46.75
C ASN A 645 21.98 5.79 45.97
N ALA A 646 22.11 7.02 45.45
CA ALA A 646 21.08 7.63 44.59
C ALA A 646 20.95 6.88 43.28
N THR A 647 22.07 6.51 42.64
CA THR A 647 22.09 5.76 41.38
C THR A 647 21.53 4.32 41.54
N GLU A 648 21.87 3.66 42.68
CA GLU A 648 21.27 2.35 43.02
C GLU A 648 19.76 2.43 43.20
N ASN A 649 19.25 3.50 43.80
CA ASN A 649 17.82 3.74 43.94
C ASN A 649 17.14 3.94 42.57
N ASP A 650 17.79 4.65 41.64
CA ASP A 650 17.31 4.81 40.27
C ASP A 650 17.24 3.48 39.54
N ILE A 651 18.30 2.64 39.68
CA ILE A 651 18.31 1.26 39.11
C ILE A 651 17.17 0.43 39.69
N ASN A 652 16.90 0.51 40.96
CA ASN A 652 15.82 -0.23 41.61
C ASN A 652 14.45 0.19 41.08
N LYS A 653 14.22 1.49 40.82
CA LYS A 653 13.00 1.98 40.18
C LYS A 653 12.82 1.42 38.76
N LEU A 654 13.90 1.46 37.97
CA LEU A 654 13.89 0.91 36.60
C LEU A 654 13.63 -0.61 36.59
N LYS A 655 14.30 -1.37 37.48
CA LYS A 655 14.08 -2.82 37.63
C LYS A 655 12.67 -3.14 38.10
N GLY A 656 12.11 -2.36 39.01
CA GLY A 656 10.70 -2.48 39.44
C GLY A 656 9.72 -2.27 38.30
N PHE A 657 9.91 -1.22 37.48
CA PHE A 657 9.09 -0.98 36.31
C PHE A 657 9.25 -2.10 35.26
N LYS A 658 10.48 -2.52 34.97
CA LYS A 658 10.74 -3.65 34.07
C LYS A 658 9.99 -4.93 34.47
N SER A 659 9.95 -5.23 35.76
CA SER A 659 9.21 -6.39 36.28
C SER A 659 7.70 -6.25 36.02
N SER A 660 7.15 -5.05 36.19
CA SER A 660 5.73 -4.76 35.93
C SER A 660 5.34 -4.85 34.45
N LEU A 661 6.28 -4.81 33.49
CA LEU A 661 6.03 -5.03 32.07
C LEU A 661 5.73 -6.52 31.76
N LYS A 662 6.25 -7.46 32.56
CA LYS A 662 6.11 -8.90 32.37
C LYS A 662 4.86 -9.49 33.04
N GLU A 663 4.22 -8.78 33.96
CA GLU A 663 3.05 -9.26 34.72
C GLU A 663 1.70 -8.97 34.02
N ASN A 664 1.69 -8.39 32.82
CA ASN A 664 0.49 -8.14 32.00
C ASN A 664 0.63 -8.80 30.61
#